data_c8eab9b3b2b50337f8a86e1158cf63f2
#
_entry.id   c8eab9b3b2b50337f8a86e1158cf63f2
#
_cell.length_a   1.000
_cell.length_b   1.000
_cell.length_c   1.000
_cell.angle_alpha   90.00
_cell.angle_beta   90.00
_cell.angle_gamma   90.00
#
_symmetry.space_group_name_H-M   'P 1'
#
loop_
_entity.id
_entity.type
_entity.pdbx_description
1 polymer ?
#
loop_
_entity_poly.entity_id
_entity_poly.type
_entity_poly.pdbx_seq_one_letter_code
_entity_poly.pdbx_strand_id
1 'polypeptide(L)'
;MTDSQDWWPADYGHYGPFFIRMTWHAAGTYRTGDGRGGGGTGAQRFAPLNSWPDNGNLDKARRLLWPIKQKYGNAISWADLLILTGQIAIESMGGPVLGFGGGRPDIWHPEDDIYWGSEDEWLGDNRYGETRQDLENPLAAVQMGLIYVNPQGPNANPDPLLSAQDIRETFKRMAMNDEETVALTAGGHTFGKAHGAGPEDHKGPEPEGAPFEEQGFGWTSDFGSGVGRDTITSGIEGAWTANPTVWDNGYFDMLFKYEDSWTLGKSPAGAHQWHPANQDEEDMAPDAEDPSIKVPTMMTTADMAMIRDPEYRKISKHFHENPDVFADVFQKAWFKLLHRDMGPKARYLGPDVPDEDFIWQDPVSPGSTSYDVGALKEAIKSSGLSIAEMVETAWASASTFRGSDNRGGANGARIRLAPQKDWEGNKPAQLSKVLGVLEPLAESHGASVADTIVLAGCAAIEMASGVDVPFSPGRGDATEEQTDAASFSYFEPVACGFRNYLKQNYAVMPEEMMLDKAQLLGLSAPEMTVLVGGMRAMGVSSDERGMWSDGTSLDTSFFRTLLDMNVAWTPTGSNSYQAKDRATGADVRTASRYDLVFGSNSQLRAIAEVYAQDDNHDKFVADFIAAWRAAPAPKRGRFAVRASARI
;
A
#
# COMPACT_ATOMS: atom_id res chain seq x y z
N MET A 1 2.00 22.70 19.53
CA MET A 1 3.38 22.22 19.44
C MET A 1 4.20 22.49 20.71
N THR A 2 4.10 23.66 21.31
CA THR A 2 4.95 24.11 22.45
C THR A 2 4.23 24.13 23.82
N ASP A 3 3.03 23.59 23.91
CA ASP A 3 2.26 23.45 25.17
C ASP A 3 2.58 22.09 25.81
N SER A 4 3.73 22.01 26.48
CA SER A 4 4.25 20.77 27.09
C SER A 4 3.37 20.32 28.26
N GLN A 5 2.99 19.06 28.29
CA GLN A 5 2.11 18.47 29.30
C GLN A 5 2.93 17.70 30.34
N ASP A 6 2.64 17.91 31.63
CA ASP A 6 3.38 17.27 32.72
C ASP A 6 3.33 15.73 32.67
N TRP A 7 2.26 15.14 32.15
CA TRP A 7 2.11 13.70 32.06
C TRP A 7 2.92 13.06 30.91
N TRP A 8 3.35 13.87 29.91
CA TRP A 8 4.26 13.50 28.83
C TRP A 8 5.00 14.74 28.33
N PRO A 9 6.09 15.14 29.00
CA PRO A 9 6.84 16.35 28.65
C PRO A 9 7.42 16.31 27.23
N ALA A 10 7.41 17.46 26.57
CA ALA A 10 8.02 17.62 25.26
C ALA A 10 9.54 17.77 25.36
N ASP A 11 10.29 16.98 24.60
CA ASP A 11 11.72 17.19 24.45
C ASP A 11 11.98 18.59 23.89
N TYR A 12 12.94 19.27 24.46
CA TYR A 12 13.31 20.64 24.06
C TYR A 12 12.12 21.64 24.12
N GLY A 13 11.07 21.30 24.86
CA GLY A 13 9.84 22.10 24.93
C GLY A 13 9.00 22.12 23.65
N HIS A 14 9.21 21.18 22.70
CA HIS A 14 8.52 21.16 21.42
C HIS A 14 8.12 19.74 20.98
N TYR A 15 6.83 19.48 20.79
CA TYR A 15 6.32 18.17 20.34
C TYR A 15 6.55 17.87 18.86
N GLY A 16 7.05 18.81 18.07
CA GLY A 16 7.23 18.65 16.62
C GLY A 16 7.96 17.36 16.24
N PRO A 17 9.14 17.06 16.80
CA PRO A 17 9.86 15.83 16.47
C PRO A 17 9.06 14.56 16.79
N PHE A 18 8.37 14.54 17.91
CA PHE A 18 7.51 13.42 18.32
C PHE A 18 6.34 13.21 17.37
N PHE A 19 5.73 14.29 16.89
CA PHE A 19 4.65 14.22 15.91
C PHE A 19 5.14 13.88 14.50
N ILE A 20 6.33 14.32 14.09
CA ILE A 20 6.96 13.88 12.84
C ILE A 20 7.15 12.36 12.86
N ARG A 21 7.70 11.80 13.96
CA ARG A 21 7.84 10.36 14.12
C ARG A 21 6.49 9.64 14.05
N MET A 22 5.46 10.13 14.73
CA MET A 22 4.10 9.55 14.65
C MET A 22 3.58 9.52 13.22
N THR A 23 3.71 10.61 12.48
CA THR A 23 3.25 10.72 11.10
C THR A 23 4.05 9.82 10.17
N TRP A 24 5.37 9.80 10.31
CA TRP A 24 6.25 8.89 9.58
C TRP A 24 5.83 7.44 9.79
N HIS A 25 5.60 7.03 11.03
CA HIS A 25 5.21 5.66 11.38
C HIS A 25 3.76 5.32 10.99
N ALA A 26 2.89 6.31 10.81
CA ALA A 26 1.58 6.07 10.21
C ALA A 26 1.67 5.84 8.70
N ALA A 27 2.49 6.63 7.98
CA ALA A 27 2.63 6.55 6.52
C ALA A 27 3.64 5.50 6.05
N GLY A 28 4.67 5.22 6.86
CA GLY A 28 5.80 4.37 6.50
C GLY A 28 5.48 2.87 6.40
N THR A 29 4.30 2.44 6.80
CA THR A 29 3.85 1.04 6.65
C THR A 29 3.39 0.70 5.24
N TYR A 30 3.26 1.68 4.33
CA TYR A 30 2.89 1.44 2.94
C TYR A 30 3.90 0.54 2.22
N ARG A 31 3.38 -0.34 1.37
CA ARG A 31 4.19 -1.27 0.58
C ARG A 31 3.71 -1.34 -0.87
N THR A 32 4.64 -1.34 -1.81
CA THR A 32 4.37 -1.31 -3.25
C THR A 32 3.76 -2.60 -3.78
N GLY A 33 4.07 -3.74 -3.15
CA GLY A 33 3.68 -5.06 -3.63
C GLY A 33 2.16 -5.24 -3.76
N ASP A 34 1.40 -4.74 -2.80
CA ASP A 34 -0.07 -4.82 -2.77
C ASP A 34 -0.77 -3.49 -2.45
N GLY A 35 -0.01 -2.41 -2.22
CA GLY A 35 -0.55 -1.08 -1.89
C GLY A 35 -1.15 -0.96 -0.50
N ARG A 36 -1.04 -2.00 0.34
CA ARG A 36 -1.54 -1.98 1.72
C ARG A 36 -0.59 -1.22 2.64
N GLY A 37 -1.05 -0.94 3.86
CA GLY A 37 -0.37 -0.07 4.79
C GLY A 37 -0.60 1.41 4.48
N GLY A 38 0.25 2.27 5.03
CA GLY A 38 0.16 3.71 4.86
C GLY A 38 -0.75 4.42 5.88
N GLY A 39 -0.87 5.73 5.72
CA GLY A 39 -1.65 6.60 6.60
C GLY A 39 -3.13 6.71 6.24
N GLY A 40 -3.59 6.01 5.19
CA GLY A 40 -4.88 6.20 4.53
C GLY A 40 -6.11 5.88 5.37
N THR A 41 -5.97 5.14 6.46
CA THR A 41 -7.10 4.65 7.28
C THR A 41 -6.98 4.96 8.78
N GLY A 42 -5.84 5.52 9.21
CA GLY A 42 -5.55 5.72 10.63
C GLY A 42 -5.31 4.41 11.39
N ALA A 43 -4.82 3.38 10.71
CA ALA A 43 -4.61 2.02 11.22
C ALA A 43 -3.62 1.95 12.40
N GLN A 44 -2.72 2.93 12.56
CA GLN A 44 -1.78 3.02 13.68
C GLN A 44 -2.48 3.00 15.06
N ARG A 45 -3.79 3.28 15.12
CA ARG A 45 -4.58 3.23 16.36
C ARG A 45 -4.92 1.82 16.83
N PHE A 46 -4.71 0.80 15.98
CA PHE A 46 -5.18 -0.57 16.19
C PHE A 46 -4.03 -1.58 16.15
N ALA A 47 -4.29 -2.76 16.77
CA ALA A 47 -3.42 -3.91 16.64
C ALA A 47 -3.24 -4.31 15.14
N PRO A 48 -2.07 -4.86 14.75
CA PRO A 48 -0.89 -5.03 15.58
C PRO A 48 -0.03 -3.75 15.67
N LEU A 49 -0.31 -2.73 14.85
CA LEU A 49 0.55 -1.56 14.64
C LEU A 49 0.76 -0.75 15.92
N ASN A 50 -0.28 -0.55 16.72
CA ASN A 50 -0.18 0.19 17.98
C ASN A 50 0.72 -0.48 19.01
N SER A 51 0.98 -1.79 18.85
CA SER A 51 1.81 -2.60 19.75
C SER A 51 3.16 -2.99 19.17
N TRP A 52 3.50 -2.53 17.97
CA TRP A 52 4.85 -2.75 17.43
C TRP A 52 5.91 -2.04 18.29
N PRO A 53 7.05 -2.70 18.60
CA PRO A 53 8.13 -2.10 19.36
C PRO A 53 8.63 -0.77 18.77
N ASP A 54 8.67 -0.67 17.43
CA ASP A 54 9.06 0.57 16.73
C ASP A 54 8.03 1.71 16.90
N ASN A 55 6.80 1.41 17.28
CA ASN A 55 5.76 2.38 17.63
C ASN A 55 5.75 2.74 19.14
N GLY A 56 6.79 2.38 19.87
CA GLY A 56 6.92 2.67 21.28
C GLY A 56 6.62 4.13 21.61
N ASN A 57 5.73 4.34 22.58
CA ASN A 57 5.27 5.65 23.07
C ASN A 57 4.42 6.50 22.08
N LEU A 58 4.13 6.04 20.85
CA LEU A 58 3.25 6.79 19.94
C LEU A 58 1.78 6.81 20.36
N ASP A 59 1.36 5.92 21.24
CA ASP A 59 0.08 6.00 21.97
C ASP A 59 -0.10 7.35 22.68
N LYS A 60 0.98 7.89 23.30
CA LYS A 60 0.98 9.21 23.92
C LYS A 60 0.86 10.33 22.89
N ALA A 61 1.54 10.22 21.75
CA ALA A 61 1.42 11.18 20.65
C ALA A 61 -0.05 11.31 20.17
N ARG A 62 -0.71 10.18 19.95
CA ARG A 62 -2.14 10.16 19.59
C ARG A 62 -3.03 10.75 20.68
N ARG A 63 -2.73 10.48 21.96
CA ARG A 63 -3.49 11.03 23.08
C ARG A 63 -3.32 12.57 23.21
N LEU A 64 -2.14 13.11 22.90
CA LEU A 64 -1.92 14.57 22.84
C LEU A 64 -2.79 15.24 21.77
N LEU A 65 -3.17 14.54 20.72
CA LEU A 65 -4.07 15.05 19.67
C LEU A 65 -5.56 14.99 20.04
N TRP A 66 -5.93 14.27 21.11
CA TRP A 66 -7.34 14.10 21.48
C TRP A 66 -8.12 15.41 21.65
N PRO A 67 -7.61 16.45 22.31
CA PRO A 67 -8.33 17.73 22.43
C PRO A 67 -8.64 18.38 21.08
N ILE A 68 -7.75 18.22 20.10
CA ILE A 68 -7.95 18.71 18.73
C ILE A 68 -9.04 17.89 18.05
N LYS A 69 -8.93 16.56 18.09
CA LYS A 69 -9.94 15.65 17.52
C LYS A 69 -11.31 15.87 18.14
N GLN A 70 -11.38 16.04 19.46
CA GLN A 70 -12.62 16.34 20.17
C GLN A 70 -13.24 17.65 19.71
N LYS A 71 -12.43 18.71 19.51
CA LYS A 71 -12.89 20.02 19.05
C LYS A 71 -13.45 19.99 17.63
N TYR A 72 -12.76 19.32 16.71
CA TYR A 72 -13.12 19.31 15.28
C TYR A 72 -14.04 18.14 14.91
N GLY A 73 -14.10 17.08 15.71
CA GLY A 73 -15.02 15.96 15.56
C GLY A 73 -14.99 15.34 14.15
N ASN A 74 -16.14 15.33 13.50
CA ASN A 74 -16.28 14.74 12.15
C ASN A 74 -15.76 15.64 11.01
N ALA A 75 -15.29 16.84 11.29
CA ALA A 75 -14.70 17.72 10.28
C ALA A 75 -13.33 17.23 9.81
N ILE A 76 -12.66 16.39 10.59
CA ILE A 76 -11.39 15.78 10.24
C ILE A 76 -11.37 14.32 10.71
N SER A 77 -10.93 13.39 9.86
CA SER A 77 -10.68 12.00 10.26
C SER A 77 -9.45 11.90 11.18
N TRP A 78 -9.32 10.80 11.92
CA TRP A 78 -8.06 10.49 12.62
C TRP A 78 -6.92 10.30 11.62
N ALA A 79 -7.19 9.63 10.49
CA ALA A 79 -6.20 9.43 9.44
C ALA A 79 -5.64 10.77 8.94
N ASP A 80 -6.51 11.72 8.57
CA ASP A 80 -6.06 13.05 8.13
C ASP A 80 -5.38 13.83 9.25
N LEU A 81 -5.86 13.72 10.51
CA LEU A 81 -5.24 14.41 11.64
C LEU A 81 -3.83 13.93 11.92
N LEU A 82 -3.59 12.61 11.91
CA LEU A 82 -2.26 12.02 12.12
C LEU A 82 -1.26 12.51 11.05
N ILE A 83 -1.71 12.58 9.80
CA ILE A 83 -0.86 13.02 8.68
C ILE A 83 -0.64 14.53 8.68
N LEU A 84 -1.68 15.33 8.86
CA LEU A 84 -1.58 16.79 8.93
C LEU A 84 -0.69 17.24 10.09
N THR A 85 -0.69 16.51 11.19
CA THR A 85 0.11 16.87 12.38
C THR A 85 1.60 16.89 12.09
N GLY A 86 2.12 15.91 11.31
CA GLY A 86 3.52 15.91 10.90
C GLY A 86 3.89 17.05 9.97
N GLN A 87 2.99 17.42 9.07
CA GLN A 87 3.13 18.59 8.22
C GLN A 87 3.31 19.87 9.05
N ILE A 88 2.35 20.14 9.94
CA ILE A 88 2.38 21.31 10.82
C ILE A 88 3.59 21.29 11.76
N ALA A 89 4.05 20.10 12.17
CA ALA A 89 5.24 19.97 12.99
C ALA A 89 6.50 20.47 12.25
N ILE A 90 6.69 20.05 11.00
CA ILE A 90 7.81 20.51 10.15
C ILE A 90 7.75 22.03 9.96
N GLU A 91 6.59 22.57 9.56
CA GLU A 91 6.38 24.01 9.39
C GLU A 91 6.71 24.81 10.65
N SER A 92 6.28 24.32 11.83
CA SER A 92 6.48 24.99 13.11
C SER A 92 7.96 25.09 13.53
N MET A 93 8.81 24.26 12.92
CA MET A 93 10.27 24.26 13.13
C MET A 93 11.04 24.85 11.94
N GLY A 94 10.33 25.54 11.03
CA GLY A 94 10.92 26.24 9.89
C GLY A 94 11.25 25.35 8.68
N GLY A 95 10.81 24.09 8.68
CA GLY A 95 11.06 23.15 7.60
C GLY A 95 10.15 23.35 6.38
N PRO A 96 10.60 22.92 5.20
CA PRO A 96 9.83 23.03 3.95
C PRO A 96 8.74 21.98 3.87
N VAL A 97 7.58 22.39 3.37
CA VAL A 97 6.44 21.51 3.10
C VAL A 97 5.79 21.89 1.78
N LEU A 98 5.37 20.89 1.00
CA LEU A 98 4.82 21.13 -0.33
C LEU A 98 3.31 21.43 -0.30
N GLY A 99 2.59 20.85 0.66
CA GLY A 99 1.15 20.96 0.77
C GLY A 99 0.52 19.75 1.44
N PHE A 100 -0.82 19.73 1.48
CA PHE A 100 -1.60 18.66 2.11
C PHE A 100 -2.89 18.36 1.36
N GLY A 101 -3.14 17.09 1.08
CA GLY A 101 -4.42 16.57 0.60
C GLY A 101 -5.11 15.75 1.69
N GLY A 102 -6.30 16.18 2.11
CA GLY A 102 -7.18 15.44 3.00
C GLY A 102 -8.07 14.45 2.24
N GLY A 103 -8.97 13.80 2.96
CA GLY A 103 -9.97 12.87 2.38
C GLY A 103 -9.76 11.41 2.75
N ARG A 104 -8.86 11.12 3.68
CA ARG A 104 -8.65 9.76 4.23
C ARG A 104 -9.81 9.38 5.14
N PRO A 105 -10.43 8.20 4.94
CA PRO A 105 -11.44 7.69 5.86
C PRO A 105 -10.81 7.06 7.10
N ASP A 106 -11.58 6.96 8.19
CA ASP A 106 -11.20 6.18 9.36
C ASP A 106 -11.74 4.75 9.27
N ILE A 107 -10.94 3.78 9.73
CA ILE A 107 -11.43 2.44 10.09
C ILE A 107 -11.76 2.40 11.59
N TRP A 108 -12.54 1.38 11.98
CA TRP A 108 -13.08 1.21 13.34
C TRP A 108 -12.69 -0.11 14.01
N HIS A 109 -11.85 -0.88 13.33
CA HIS A 109 -11.25 -2.14 13.77
C HIS A 109 -9.93 -2.35 13.03
N PRO A 110 -9.06 -3.26 13.47
CA PRO A 110 -7.89 -3.69 12.71
C PRO A 110 -8.24 -4.06 11.26
N GLU A 111 -7.33 -3.84 10.35
CA GLU A 111 -7.47 -4.29 8.96
C GLU A 111 -7.33 -5.81 8.89
N ASP A 112 -8.38 -6.49 8.42
CA ASP A 112 -8.46 -7.96 8.46
C ASP A 112 -7.73 -8.65 7.29
N ASP A 113 -7.39 -7.89 6.24
CA ASP A 113 -6.85 -8.42 4.99
C ASP A 113 -5.36 -8.12 4.78
N ILE A 114 -4.65 -7.65 5.83
CA ILE A 114 -3.22 -7.35 5.74
C ILE A 114 -2.38 -8.46 6.37
N TYR A 115 -1.49 -9.04 5.56
CA TYR A 115 -0.45 -9.92 6.02
C TYR A 115 0.81 -9.10 6.35
N TRP A 116 1.20 -9.08 7.63
CA TRP A 116 2.38 -8.34 8.11
C TRP A 116 3.63 -9.22 8.22
N GLY A 117 3.55 -10.48 7.85
CA GLY A 117 4.59 -11.48 8.03
C GLY A 117 4.37 -12.33 9.28
N SER A 118 5.26 -13.29 9.51
CA SER A 118 5.25 -14.10 10.73
C SER A 118 5.45 -13.22 11.96
N GLU A 119 4.69 -13.50 13.01
CA GLU A 119 4.77 -12.83 14.32
C GLU A 119 5.49 -13.70 15.37
N ASP A 120 6.28 -14.66 14.92
CA ASP A 120 6.97 -15.59 15.82
C ASP A 120 8.04 -14.89 16.67
N GLU A 121 8.62 -13.82 16.16
CA GLU A 121 9.68 -13.09 16.83
C GLU A 121 9.67 -11.59 16.45
N TRP A 122 9.53 -10.72 17.47
CA TRP A 122 9.61 -9.28 17.30
C TRP A 122 11.06 -8.83 17.11
N LEU A 123 11.30 -7.95 16.14
CA LEU A 123 12.60 -7.38 15.81
C LEU A 123 13.66 -8.43 15.39
N GLY A 124 13.26 -9.67 15.15
CA GLY A 124 14.11 -10.72 14.60
C GLY A 124 14.32 -10.57 13.11
N ASP A 125 15.54 -10.83 12.63
CA ASP A 125 15.93 -10.73 11.21
C ASP A 125 15.67 -12.03 10.43
N ASN A 126 14.56 -12.69 10.72
CA ASN A 126 14.19 -13.98 10.15
C ASN A 126 13.30 -13.87 8.89
N ARG A 127 13.04 -12.66 8.40
CA ARG A 127 12.25 -12.42 7.18
C ARG A 127 13.05 -12.57 5.89
N TYR A 128 14.37 -12.56 5.97
CA TYR A 128 15.25 -12.83 4.84
C TYR A 128 15.65 -14.30 4.79
N GLY A 129 15.84 -14.83 3.58
CA GLY A 129 16.58 -16.05 3.36
C GLY A 129 18.11 -15.86 3.45
N GLU A 130 18.86 -16.74 2.81
CA GLU A 130 20.34 -16.70 2.83
C GLU A 130 20.92 -15.43 2.19
N THR A 131 20.21 -14.89 1.19
CA THR A 131 20.57 -13.61 0.55
C THR A 131 19.61 -12.54 1.03
N ARG A 132 20.09 -11.41 1.54
CA ARG A 132 19.25 -10.30 2.04
C ARG A 132 18.44 -9.56 0.95
N GLN A 133 18.18 -10.20 -0.18
CA GLN A 133 17.41 -9.67 -1.31
C GLN A 133 16.13 -10.47 -1.58
N ASP A 134 15.86 -11.48 -0.77
CA ASP A 134 14.75 -12.42 -0.95
C ASP A 134 13.60 -12.24 0.05
N LEU A 135 13.42 -11.02 0.54
CA LEU A 135 12.28 -10.67 1.38
C LEU A 135 10.96 -11.01 0.67
N GLU A 136 10.11 -11.77 1.35
CA GLU A 136 8.83 -12.22 0.82
C GLU A 136 7.97 -11.04 0.34
N ASN A 137 7.38 -11.17 -0.84
CA ASN A 137 6.33 -10.25 -1.26
C ASN A 137 5.02 -10.56 -0.50
N PRO A 138 4.26 -9.54 -0.06
CA PRO A 138 4.41 -8.11 -0.32
C PRO A 138 5.17 -7.33 0.76
N LEU A 139 5.87 -7.98 1.68
CA LEU A 139 6.51 -7.32 2.84
C LEU A 139 7.48 -6.21 2.41
N ALA A 140 7.54 -5.12 3.18
CA ALA A 140 8.48 -4.02 3.00
C ALA A 140 9.52 -3.97 4.13
N ALA A 141 9.09 -3.99 5.39
CA ALA A 141 10.02 -4.01 6.51
C ALA A 141 10.74 -5.34 6.65
N VAL A 142 12.02 -5.29 6.90
CA VAL A 142 12.90 -6.46 6.97
C VAL A 142 12.76 -7.25 8.27
N GLN A 143 12.20 -6.63 9.30
CA GLN A 143 11.97 -7.24 10.60
C GLN A 143 10.52 -7.01 11.05
N MET A 144 9.93 -7.99 11.72
CA MET A 144 8.59 -7.84 12.28
C MET A 144 8.61 -6.80 13.41
N GLY A 145 7.56 -5.97 13.43
CA GLY A 145 7.45 -4.90 14.42
C GLY A 145 8.33 -3.68 14.18
N LEU A 146 9.01 -3.62 13.03
CA LEU A 146 9.85 -2.53 12.57
C LEU A 146 9.29 -1.95 11.27
N ILE A 147 9.19 -0.63 11.16
CA ILE A 147 8.60 0.01 9.97
C ILE A 147 9.62 0.09 8.83
N TYR A 148 10.89 0.24 9.14
CA TYR A 148 11.97 0.40 8.17
C TYR A 148 13.13 -0.57 8.44
N VAL A 149 14.24 -0.15 9.06
CA VAL A 149 15.42 -0.98 9.29
C VAL A 149 15.89 -0.87 10.74
N ASN A 150 16.63 -1.88 11.20
CA ASN A 150 17.24 -1.83 12.53
C ASN A 150 18.30 -0.70 12.56
N PRO A 151 18.13 0.32 13.42
CA PRO A 151 19.07 1.45 13.48
C PRO A 151 20.47 1.05 13.93
N GLN A 152 20.61 -0.10 14.61
CA GLN A 152 21.91 -0.64 15.02
C GLN A 152 22.62 -1.42 13.90
N GLY A 153 21.99 -1.57 12.73
CA GLY A 153 22.40 -2.45 11.64
C GLY A 153 21.70 -3.81 11.69
N PRO A 154 21.80 -4.63 10.62
CA PRO A 154 21.16 -5.93 10.54
C PRO A 154 21.46 -6.83 11.74
N ASN A 155 20.42 -7.33 12.42
CA ASN A 155 20.56 -8.11 13.68
C ASN A 155 21.43 -7.42 14.74
N ALA A 156 21.35 -6.10 14.84
CA ALA A 156 22.22 -5.27 15.69
C ALA A 156 23.72 -5.40 15.39
N ASN A 157 24.10 -5.86 14.18
CA ASN A 157 25.46 -5.82 13.70
C ASN A 157 25.76 -4.42 13.16
N PRO A 158 26.70 -3.65 13.77
CA PRO A 158 26.91 -2.25 13.44
C PRO A 158 27.76 -2.06 12.16
N ASP A 159 27.36 -2.69 11.07
CA ASP A 159 27.96 -2.56 9.74
C ASP A 159 27.14 -1.63 8.86
N PRO A 160 27.64 -0.40 8.54
CA PRO A 160 26.91 0.56 7.72
C PRO A 160 26.63 0.09 6.28
N LEU A 161 27.48 -0.75 5.69
CA LEU A 161 27.28 -1.24 4.32
C LEU A 161 26.19 -2.31 4.25
N LEU A 162 26.10 -3.18 5.25
CA LEU A 162 24.98 -4.10 5.36
C LEU A 162 23.68 -3.35 5.65
N SER A 163 23.74 -2.33 6.52
CA SER A 163 22.59 -1.46 6.77
C SER A 163 22.10 -0.76 5.50
N ALA A 164 23.02 -0.28 4.64
CA ALA A 164 22.66 0.34 3.35
C ALA A 164 21.88 -0.62 2.43
N GLN A 165 22.19 -1.91 2.46
CA GLN A 165 21.43 -2.91 1.67
C GLN A 165 19.99 -3.04 2.16
N ASP A 166 19.80 -3.14 3.48
CA ASP A 166 18.46 -3.22 4.08
C ASP A 166 17.65 -1.94 3.85
N ILE A 167 18.29 -0.77 4.01
CA ILE A 167 17.66 0.53 3.75
C ILE A 167 17.16 0.58 2.31
N ARG A 168 18.01 0.24 1.34
CA ARG A 168 17.65 0.31 -0.09
C ARG A 168 16.49 -0.65 -0.43
N GLU A 169 16.53 -1.88 0.07
CA GLU A 169 15.45 -2.85 -0.16
C GLU A 169 14.13 -2.38 0.47
N THR A 170 14.16 -1.96 1.73
CA THR A 170 12.97 -1.51 2.45
C THR A 170 12.36 -0.25 1.81
N PHE A 171 13.16 0.79 1.59
CA PHE A 171 12.66 2.05 1.04
C PHE A 171 12.16 1.90 -0.40
N LYS A 172 12.82 1.05 -1.22
CA LYS A 172 12.32 0.70 -2.55
C LYS A 172 10.91 0.08 -2.48
N ARG A 173 10.69 -0.84 -1.53
CA ARG A 173 9.38 -1.45 -1.30
C ARG A 173 8.36 -0.49 -0.71
N MET A 174 8.82 0.61 -0.14
CA MET A 174 8.02 1.75 0.30
C MET A 174 7.84 2.82 -0.78
N ALA A 175 8.17 2.54 -2.03
CA ALA A 175 8.11 3.41 -3.21
C ALA A 175 9.11 4.57 -3.21
N MET A 176 10.22 4.50 -2.47
CA MET A 176 11.26 5.54 -2.42
C MET A 176 12.51 5.11 -3.18
N ASN A 177 13.08 6.02 -3.97
CA ASN A 177 14.39 5.85 -4.57
C ASN A 177 15.51 6.29 -3.60
N ASP A 178 16.77 6.15 -4.01
CA ASP A 178 17.92 6.49 -3.17
C ASP A 178 17.97 8.00 -2.81
N GLU A 179 17.60 8.88 -3.71
CA GLU A 179 17.57 10.34 -3.46
C GLU A 179 16.48 10.70 -2.44
N GLU A 180 15.26 10.18 -2.63
CA GLU A 180 14.14 10.35 -1.70
C GLU A 180 14.48 9.74 -0.31
N THR A 181 15.17 8.60 -0.29
CA THR A 181 15.60 7.91 0.94
C THR A 181 16.57 8.76 1.74
N VAL A 182 17.61 9.30 1.12
CA VAL A 182 18.59 10.18 1.78
C VAL A 182 17.90 11.47 2.25
N ALA A 183 17.04 12.07 1.43
CA ALA A 183 16.32 13.29 1.79
C ALA A 183 15.41 13.08 3.01
N LEU A 184 14.64 11.98 3.03
CA LEU A 184 13.74 11.67 4.14
C LEU A 184 14.50 11.33 5.42
N THR A 185 15.60 10.60 5.33
CA THR A 185 16.45 10.27 6.48
C THR A 185 17.05 11.53 7.08
N ALA A 186 17.70 12.35 6.27
CA ALA A 186 18.36 13.58 6.70
C ALA A 186 17.36 14.61 7.24
N GLY A 187 16.25 14.82 6.51
CA GLY A 187 15.22 15.78 6.92
C GLY A 187 14.47 15.36 8.19
N GLY A 188 14.25 14.05 8.37
CA GLY A 188 13.68 13.50 9.61
C GLY A 188 14.64 13.63 10.79
N HIS A 189 15.88 13.21 10.60
CA HIS A 189 16.91 13.22 11.64
C HIS A 189 17.53 14.61 11.91
N THR A 190 17.18 15.63 11.15
CA THR A 190 17.42 17.04 11.53
C THR A 190 16.72 17.35 12.86
N PHE A 191 15.60 16.69 13.15
CA PHE A 191 14.74 16.98 14.30
C PHE A 191 14.83 15.92 15.40
N GLY A 192 14.75 16.37 16.65
CA GLY A 192 14.51 15.55 17.82
C GLY A 192 15.69 14.71 18.29
N LYS A 193 15.35 13.68 19.02
CA LYS A 193 16.29 12.72 19.59
C LYS A 193 15.69 11.32 19.63
N ALA A 194 16.56 10.31 19.69
CA ALA A 194 16.19 8.96 20.08
C ALA A 194 16.24 8.81 21.62
N HIS A 195 15.50 7.83 22.16
CA HIS A 195 15.34 7.60 23.60
C HIS A 195 15.83 6.21 24.00
N GLY A 196 16.87 6.18 24.78
CA GLY A 196 17.50 4.97 25.31
C GLY A 196 18.18 5.25 26.65
N ALA A 197 17.47 5.95 27.54
CA ALA A 197 18.00 6.38 28.83
C ALA A 197 18.40 5.24 29.76
N GLY A 198 17.79 4.06 29.61
CA GLY A 198 18.05 2.87 30.42
C GLY A 198 17.71 1.56 29.71
N PRO A 199 17.98 0.41 30.37
CA PRO A 199 17.67 -0.91 29.84
C PRO A 199 16.18 -1.11 29.52
N GLU A 200 15.90 -1.93 28.52
CA GLU A 200 14.54 -2.21 28.05
C GLU A 200 13.67 -2.92 29.12
N ASP A 201 14.28 -3.65 30.04
CA ASP A 201 13.61 -4.34 31.15
C ASP A 201 12.77 -3.41 32.05
N HIS A 202 12.99 -2.11 31.98
CA HIS A 202 12.21 -1.11 32.69
C HIS A 202 10.88 -0.76 31.99
N LYS A 203 10.70 -1.16 30.72
CA LYS A 203 9.44 -0.90 29.99
C LYS A 203 8.38 -1.92 30.38
N GLY A 204 7.18 -1.42 30.66
CA GLY A 204 5.98 -2.23 30.80
C GLY A 204 5.46 -2.80 29.46
N PRO A 205 4.35 -3.55 29.50
CA PRO A 205 3.78 -4.17 28.33
C PRO A 205 3.34 -3.13 27.28
N GLU A 206 3.19 -3.59 26.04
CA GLU A 206 2.65 -2.82 24.92
C GLU A 206 1.15 -2.48 25.12
N PRO A 207 0.55 -1.55 24.35
CA PRO A 207 -0.80 -1.05 24.61
C PRO A 207 -1.91 -2.13 24.66
N GLU A 208 -1.86 -3.17 23.82
CA GLU A 208 -2.86 -4.24 23.82
C GLU A 208 -2.69 -5.21 25.00
N GLY A 209 -1.47 -5.35 25.52
CA GLY A 209 -1.14 -6.17 26.68
C GLY A 209 -1.17 -5.40 28.02
N ALA A 210 -1.38 -4.08 28.00
CA ALA A 210 -1.38 -3.26 29.19
C ALA A 210 -2.66 -3.45 30.04
N PRO A 211 -2.59 -3.30 31.38
CA PRO A 211 -3.76 -3.43 32.24
C PRO A 211 -4.78 -2.31 32.01
N PHE A 212 -6.04 -2.56 32.40
CA PHE A 212 -7.17 -1.67 32.11
C PHE A 212 -7.02 -0.27 32.72
N GLU A 213 -6.38 -0.16 33.87
CA GLU A 213 -6.10 1.12 34.55
C GLU A 213 -5.20 2.05 33.75
N GLU A 214 -4.40 1.52 32.84
CA GLU A 214 -3.55 2.31 31.92
C GLU A 214 -4.35 2.93 30.75
N GLN A 215 -5.61 2.56 30.58
CA GLN A 215 -6.55 3.19 29.64
C GLN A 215 -6.05 3.27 28.19
N GLY A 216 -5.35 2.24 27.73
CA GLY A 216 -4.81 2.11 26.38
C GLY A 216 -3.42 2.74 26.19
N PHE A 217 -2.75 3.12 27.28
CA PHE A 217 -1.33 3.40 27.27
C PHE A 217 -0.54 2.12 27.51
N GLY A 218 0.53 1.97 26.77
CA GLY A 218 1.53 0.93 26.99
C GLY A 218 2.91 1.51 27.27
N TRP A 219 3.90 0.63 27.38
CA TRP A 219 5.31 0.97 27.58
C TRP A 219 5.56 1.96 28.73
N THR A 220 4.74 1.90 29.77
CA THR A 220 5.04 2.63 31.01
C THR A 220 6.42 2.21 31.53
N SER A 221 7.22 3.18 31.98
CA SER A 221 8.59 2.90 32.43
C SER A 221 8.76 3.24 33.91
N ASP A 222 9.46 2.38 34.65
CA ASP A 222 9.87 2.63 36.02
C ASP A 222 11.33 3.15 36.14
N PHE A 223 11.97 3.44 34.99
CA PHE A 223 13.28 4.05 34.97
C PHE A 223 13.19 5.56 35.26
N GLY A 224 13.82 6.01 36.33
CA GLY A 224 13.82 7.40 36.73
C GLY A 224 12.39 7.97 36.89
N SER A 225 12.07 9.01 36.12
CA SER A 225 10.71 9.59 36.05
C SER A 225 9.77 8.81 35.12
N GLY A 226 10.29 7.93 34.28
CA GLY A 226 9.57 7.23 33.20
C GLY A 226 9.20 8.11 32.01
N VAL A 227 9.48 9.41 32.02
CA VAL A 227 9.15 10.38 30.99
C VAL A 227 10.31 11.35 30.74
N GLY A 228 10.17 12.21 29.73
CA GLY A 228 11.20 13.21 29.43
C GLY A 228 12.56 12.56 29.11
N ARG A 229 13.61 13.02 29.79
CA ARG A 229 14.98 12.48 29.62
C ARG A 229 15.11 11.00 30.02
N ASP A 230 14.21 10.47 30.84
CA ASP A 230 14.21 9.09 31.29
C ASP A 230 13.39 8.16 30.39
N THR A 231 12.92 8.65 29.24
CA THR A 231 12.13 7.88 28.28
C THR A 231 12.98 6.77 27.65
N ILE A 232 12.37 5.59 27.46
CA ILE A 232 12.96 4.46 26.75
C ILE A 232 12.06 4.10 25.57
N THR A 233 12.63 4.08 24.35
CA THR A 233 11.95 3.65 23.12
C THR A 233 12.77 2.60 22.37
N SER A 234 13.77 3.04 21.59
CA SER A 234 14.59 2.16 20.72
C SER A 234 15.87 1.65 21.39
N GLY A 235 16.23 2.17 22.55
CA GLY A 235 17.52 1.94 23.18
C GLY A 235 18.67 2.81 22.63
N ILE A 236 18.53 3.43 21.47
CA ILE A 236 19.44 4.48 20.98
C ILE A 236 19.19 5.75 21.79
N GLU A 237 20.24 6.48 22.19
CA GLU A 237 20.10 7.69 23.00
C GLU A 237 20.85 8.87 22.40
N GLY A 238 20.13 10.01 22.24
CA GLY A 238 20.70 11.28 21.85
C GLY A 238 20.09 11.91 20.61
N ALA A 239 20.47 13.18 20.38
CA ALA A 239 20.08 13.95 19.18
C ALA A 239 21.12 13.75 18.06
N TRP A 240 20.68 13.94 16.82
CA TRP A 240 21.54 13.90 15.63
C TRP A 240 22.24 15.23 15.37
N THR A 241 21.62 16.36 15.77
CA THR A 241 22.08 17.72 15.45
C THR A 241 22.16 18.59 16.70
N ALA A 242 22.87 19.71 16.60
CA ALA A 242 22.96 20.70 17.66
C ALA A 242 21.65 21.49 17.87
N ASN A 243 20.75 21.52 16.86
CA ASN A 243 19.51 22.30 16.85
C ASN A 243 18.28 21.41 16.61
N PRO A 244 17.90 20.51 17.53
CA PRO A 244 16.91 19.45 17.27
C PRO A 244 15.46 19.92 17.07
N THR A 245 15.20 21.21 17.11
CA THR A 245 13.86 21.79 16.86
C THR A 245 13.85 22.87 15.76
N VAL A 246 14.91 22.90 14.94
CA VAL A 246 15.07 23.86 13.84
C VAL A 246 15.46 23.14 12.57
N TRP A 247 14.82 23.48 11.45
CA TRP A 247 15.26 23.02 10.13
C TRP A 247 16.57 23.72 9.75
N ASP A 248 17.61 22.95 9.58
CA ASP A 248 18.91 23.37 9.08
C ASP A 248 19.64 22.23 8.35
N ASN A 249 20.88 22.47 7.94
CA ASN A 249 21.71 21.47 7.29
C ASN A 249 22.56 20.65 8.27
N GLY A 250 22.30 20.79 9.58
CA GLY A 250 23.11 20.26 10.67
C GLY A 250 23.34 18.74 10.64
N TYR A 251 22.40 17.97 10.09
CA TYR A 251 22.57 16.53 9.91
C TYR A 251 23.78 16.20 9.01
N PHE A 252 23.87 16.82 7.85
CA PHE A 252 24.99 16.63 6.94
C PHE A 252 26.27 17.28 7.47
N ASP A 253 26.15 18.46 8.11
CA ASP A 253 27.30 19.13 8.74
C ASP A 253 27.97 18.19 9.76
N MET A 254 27.19 17.53 10.62
CA MET A 254 27.73 16.54 11.58
C MET A 254 28.36 15.35 10.87
N LEU A 255 27.68 14.74 9.91
CA LEU A 255 28.19 13.56 9.21
C LEU A 255 29.54 13.82 8.54
N PHE A 256 29.69 14.95 7.82
CA PHE A 256 30.88 15.25 7.05
C PHE A 256 31.99 15.91 7.88
N LYS A 257 31.67 16.79 8.84
CA LYS A 257 32.67 17.41 9.73
C LYS A 257 33.45 16.36 10.52
N TYR A 258 32.76 15.30 10.96
CA TYR A 258 33.34 14.23 11.77
C TYR A 258 33.57 12.92 10.99
N GLU A 259 33.59 12.95 9.64
CA GLU A 259 33.66 11.76 8.78
C GLU A 259 34.76 10.77 9.18
N ASP A 260 35.96 11.28 9.51
CA ASP A 260 37.14 10.49 9.89
C ASP A 260 37.23 10.18 11.38
N SER A 261 36.33 10.71 12.20
CA SER A 261 36.41 10.63 13.66
C SER A 261 35.20 9.97 14.34
N TRP A 262 34.22 9.49 13.57
CA TRP A 262 33.13 8.72 14.13
C TRP A 262 33.61 7.41 14.77
N THR A 263 33.24 7.18 16.02
CA THR A 263 33.60 5.99 16.80
C THR A 263 32.36 5.25 17.26
N LEU A 264 32.37 3.94 17.11
CA LEU A 264 31.32 3.06 17.60
C LEU A 264 31.36 2.97 19.13
N GLY A 265 30.22 3.23 19.75
CA GLY A 265 30.01 3.11 21.20
C GLY A 265 28.71 2.42 21.53
N LYS A 266 28.27 2.60 22.78
CA LYS A 266 26.95 2.11 23.24
C LYS A 266 26.21 3.19 23.97
N SER A 267 24.88 3.16 23.84
CA SER A 267 23.96 3.98 24.65
C SER A 267 23.91 3.49 26.11
N PRO A 268 23.29 4.23 27.02
CA PRO A 268 22.99 3.76 28.37
C PRO A 268 22.16 2.46 28.39
N ALA A 269 21.29 2.24 27.42
CA ALA A 269 20.53 1.01 27.25
C ALA A 269 21.34 -0.16 26.65
N GLY A 270 22.59 0.09 26.23
CA GLY A 270 23.47 -0.92 25.64
C GLY A 270 23.37 -1.08 24.13
N ALA A 271 22.55 -0.28 23.43
CA ALA A 271 22.43 -0.30 21.98
C ALA A 271 23.68 0.30 21.30
N HIS A 272 24.04 -0.22 20.12
CA HIS A 272 25.12 0.32 19.32
C HIS A 272 24.76 1.67 18.72
N GLN A 273 25.61 2.66 18.88
CA GLN A 273 25.50 3.99 18.26
C GLN A 273 26.87 4.61 18.05
N TRP A 274 26.97 5.62 17.20
CA TRP A 274 28.19 6.27 16.81
C TRP A 274 28.29 7.66 17.41
N HIS A 275 29.49 8.03 17.88
CA HIS A 275 29.79 9.34 18.46
C HIS A 275 31.01 9.95 17.77
N PRO A 276 31.02 11.29 17.55
CA PRO A 276 32.25 11.94 17.09
C PRO A 276 33.31 11.96 18.19
N ALA A 277 34.51 11.57 17.86
CA ALA A 277 35.64 11.72 18.78
C ALA A 277 36.01 13.21 18.88
N ASN A 278 36.17 13.73 20.11
CA ASN A 278 36.55 15.12 20.35
C ASN A 278 35.60 16.15 19.69
N GLN A 279 34.32 15.98 19.94
CA GLN A 279 33.26 16.90 19.42
C GLN A 279 33.45 18.32 19.94
N ASP A 280 33.35 19.31 19.06
CA ASP A 280 33.34 20.72 19.42
C ASP A 280 32.10 21.06 20.25
N GLU A 281 32.20 21.94 21.24
CA GLU A 281 31.07 22.29 22.13
C GLU A 281 29.90 22.92 21.36
N GLU A 282 30.19 23.65 20.28
CA GLU A 282 29.16 24.28 19.42
C GLU A 282 28.29 23.27 18.69
N ASP A 283 28.79 22.06 18.43
CA ASP A 283 28.12 20.98 17.74
C ASP A 283 27.35 20.05 18.70
N MET A 284 27.47 20.27 20.00
CA MET A 284 26.72 19.50 21.01
C MET A 284 25.26 19.95 21.06
N ALA A 285 24.35 19.00 21.22
CA ALA A 285 22.93 19.26 21.41
C ALA A 285 22.64 19.78 22.84
N PRO A 286 21.55 20.54 23.04
CA PRO A 286 21.04 20.76 24.38
C PRO A 286 20.52 19.45 24.99
N ASP A 287 20.48 19.35 26.31
CA ASP A 287 19.69 18.32 26.99
C ASP A 287 18.19 18.53 26.74
N ALA A 288 17.41 17.46 26.69
CA ALA A 288 16.00 17.50 26.33
C ALA A 288 15.11 18.32 27.27
N GLU A 289 15.51 18.45 28.55
CA GLU A 289 14.76 19.17 29.59
C GLU A 289 15.47 20.44 30.07
N ASP A 290 16.81 20.48 30.03
CA ASP A 290 17.60 21.61 30.50
C ASP A 290 18.55 22.11 29.42
N PRO A 291 18.18 23.17 28.67
CA PRO A 291 19.00 23.68 27.57
C PRO A 291 20.35 24.26 28.00
N SER A 292 20.61 24.42 29.28
CA SER A 292 21.90 24.88 29.80
C SER A 292 22.96 23.74 29.82
N ILE A 293 22.51 22.48 29.71
CA ILE A 293 23.37 21.30 29.68
C ILE A 293 23.63 20.95 28.20
N LYS A 294 24.88 20.70 27.85
CA LYS A 294 25.29 20.24 26.53
C LYS A 294 25.55 18.74 26.55
N VAL A 295 25.00 18.01 25.59
CA VAL A 295 25.18 16.58 25.42
C VAL A 295 25.75 16.27 24.02
N PRO A 296 26.61 15.23 23.86
CA PRO A 296 27.09 14.87 22.55
C PRO A 296 25.99 14.48 21.59
N THR A 297 26.16 14.81 20.32
CA THR A 297 25.32 14.26 19.24
C THR A 297 25.71 12.80 18.94
N MET A 298 24.84 12.08 18.28
CA MET A 298 25.07 10.69 17.88
C MET A 298 24.58 10.42 16.47
N MET A 299 25.03 9.31 15.89
CA MET A 299 24.48 8.72 14.67
C MET A 299 24.18 7.25 14.89
N THR A 300 23.15 6.75 14.22
CA THR A 300 22.86 5.32 14.14
C THR A 300 23.75 4.65 13.09
N THR A 301 23.81 3.33 13.07
CA THR A 301 24.49 2.61 11.98
C THR A 301 23.83 2.87 10.63
N ALA A 302 22.50 3.07 10.63
CA ALA A 302 21.75 3.46 9.42
C ALA A 302 22.14 4.87 8.93
N ASP A 303 22.41 5.83 9.82
CA ASP A 303 22.93 7.16 9.44
C ASP A 303 24.33 7.07 8.87
N MET A 304 25.18 6.24 9.45
CA MET A 304 26.54 6.03 8.92
C MET A 304 26.53 5.44 7.50
N ALA A 305 25.49 4.70 7.13
CA ALA A 305 25.29 4.24 5.75
C ALA A 305 25.22 5.41 4.74
N MET A 306 24.70 6.57 5.15
CA MET A 306 24.54 7.75 4.29
C MET A 306 25.88 8.35 3.81
N ILE A 307 26.99 8.05 4.52
CA ILE A 307 28.33 8.48 4.14
C ILE A 307 29.30 7.31 3.84
N ARG A 308 28.90 6.07 4.11
CA ARG A 308 29.76 4.89 3.87
C ARG A 308 29.36 4.14 2.58
N ASP A 309 28.07 4.08 2.21
CA ASP A 309 27.64 3.56 0.92
C ASP A 309 27.99 4.57 -0.18
N PRO A 310 28.64 4.17 -1.29
CA PRO A 310 29.11 5.10 -2.32
C PRO A 310 28.00 5.91 -2.98
N GLU A 311 26.81 5.30 -3.23
CA GLU A 311 25.71 6.00 -3.90
C GLU A 311 25.01 6.95 -2.92
N TYR A 312 24.73 6.53 -1.68
CA TYR A 312 24.18 7.43 -0.67
C TYR A 312 25.13 8.58 -0.36
N ARG A 313 26.43 8.31 -0.25
CA ARG A 313 27.44 9.36 -0.02
C ARG A 313 27.45 10.43 -1.09
N LYS A 314 27.31 10.03 -2.34
CA LYS A 314 27.22 10.98 -3.48
C LYS A 314 26.02 11.92 -3.35
N ILE A 315 24.86 11.36 -3.00
CA ILE A 315 23.63 12.13 -2.78
C ILE A 315 23.76 13.02 -1.53
N SER A 316 24.22 12.47 -0.42
CA SER A 316 24.41 13.20 0.83
C SER A 316 25.36 14.39 0.66
N LYS A 317 26.47 14.17 -0.06
CA LYS A 317 27.41 15.25 -0.38
C LYS A 317 26.79 16.33 -1.25
N HIS A 318 25.98 15.93 -2.26
CA HIS A 318 25.27 16.88 -3.10
C HIS A 318 24.30 17.74 -2.29
N PHE A 319 23.54 17.13 -1.38
CA PHE A 319 22.62 17.84 -0.49
C PHE A 319 23.34 18.74 0.51
N HIS A 320 24.47 18.29 1.08
CA HIS A 320 25.30 19.08 1.96
C HIS A 320 25.81 20.36 1.28
N GLU A 321 26.26 20.24 0.03
CA GLU A 321 26.77 21.37 -0.78
C GLU A 321 25.65 22.27 -1.36
N ASN A 322 24.38 21.76 -1.41
CA ASN A 322 23.24 22.45 -2.01
C ASN A 322 21.98 22.35 -1.10
N PRO A 323 21.90 23.08 0.01
CA PRO A 323 20.79 22.99 0.97
C PRO A 323 19.41 23.28 0.36
N ASP A 324 19.33 24.17 -0.64
CA ASP A 324 18.06 24.48 -1.32
C ASP A 324 17.55 23.27 -2.14
N VAL A 325 18.45 22.51 -2.76
CA VAL A 325 18.10 21.27 -3.47
C VAL A 325 17.63 20.21 -2.47
N PHE A 326 18.33 20.08 -1.34
CA PHE A 326 17.90 19.19 -0.25
C PHE A 326 16.49 19.51 0.23
N ALA A 327 16.20 20.79 0.48
CA ALA A 327 14.89 21.24 0.92
C ALA A 327 13.78 20.92 -0.11
N ASP A 328 14.05 21.13 -1.40
CA ASP A 328 13.08 20.82 -2.47
C ASP A 328 12.82 19.33 -2.60
N VAL A 329 13.85 18.48 -2.58
CA VAL A 329 13.70 17.03 -2.63
C VAL A 329 12.99 16.51 -1.39
N PHE A 330 13.36 17.00 -0.20
CA PHE A 330 12.72 16.60 1.06
C PHE A 330 11.22 16.89 1.06
N GLN A 331 10.78 18.12 0.73
CA GLN A 331 9.34 18.44 0.75
C GLN A 331 8.54 17.58 -0.24
N LYS A 332 9.10 17.25 -1.40
CA LYS A 332 8.46 16.36 -2.40
C LYS A 332 8.43 14.92 -1.95
N ALA A 333 9.52 14.41 -1.39
CA ALA A 333 9.60 13.06 -0.84
C ALA A 333 8.67 12.88 0.37
N TRP A 334 8.59 13.88 1.25
CA TRP A 334 7.66 13.91 2.38
C TRP A 334 6.20 13.93 1.91
N PHE A 335 5.87 14.75 0.93
CA PHE A 335 4.53 14.78 0.34
C PHE A 335 4.17 13.43 -0.28
N LYS A 336 5.08 12.81 -1.04
CA LYS A 336 4.91 11.46 -1.60
C LYS A 336 4.69 10.42 -0.50
N LEU A 337 5.53 10.41 0.54
CA LEU A 337 5.39 9.53 1.69
C LEU A 337 3.97 9.54 2.27
N LEU A 338 3.41 10.73 2.41
CA LEU A 338 2.12 10.96 3.05
C LEU A 338 0.90 10.71 2.13
N HIS A 339 1.06 10.70 0.79
CA HIS A 339 -0.06 10.71 -0.16
C HIS A 339 -0.04 9.56 -1.17
N ARG A 340 1.04 8.75 -1.24
CA ARG A 340 1.18 7.66 -2.23
C ARG A 340 0.11 6.56 -2.11
N ASP A 341 -0.56 6.47 -0.98
CA ASP A 341 -1.65 5.52 -0.69
C ASP A 341 -3.06 6.10 -0.95
N MET A 342 -3.16 7.32 -1.47
CA MET A 342 -4.44 7.98 -1.72
C MET A 342 -4.93 7.87 -3.17
N GLY A 343 -4.08 7.43 -4.09
CA GLY A 343 -4.38 7.38 -5.52
C GLY A 343 -4.33 8.76 -6.20
N PRO A 344 -5.13 8.97 -7.26
CA PRO A 344 -5.09 10.20 -8.07
C PRO A 344 -5.43 11.47 -7.30
N LYS A 345 -4.78 12.59 -7.64
CA LYS A 345 -4.98 13.91 -7.03
C LYS A 345 -6.46 14.36 -6.99
N ALA A 346 -7.28 13.94 -7.96
CA ALA A 346 -8.72 14.22 -7.97
C ALA A 346 -9.50 13.71 -6.74
N ARG A 347 -8.88 12.86 -5.91
CA ARG A 347 -9.43 12.36 -4.65
C ARG A 347 -9.06 13.24 -3.45
N TYR A 348 -8.10 14.13 -3.59
CA TYR A 348 -7.60 14.96 -2.49
C TYR A 348 -8.57 16.11 -2.19
N LEU A 349 -8.72 16.42 -0.91
CA LEU A 349 -9.59 17.47 -0.41
C LEU A 349 -8.78 18.55 0.33
N GLY A 350 -9.20 19.79 0.23
CA GLY A 350 -8.62 20.90 0.97
C GLY A 350 -7.98 21.96 0.08
N PRO A 351 -7.68 23.13 0.65
CA PRO A 351 -7.12 24.26 -0.09
C PRO A 351 -5.62 24.15 -0.35
N ASP A 352 -4.91 23.28 0.40
CA ASP A 352 -3.46 23.17 0.37
C ASP A 352 -2.95 22.03 -0.53
N VAL A 353 -3.85 21.49 -1.38
CA VAL A 353 -3.49 20.49 -2.38
C VAL A 353 -2.59 21.14 -3.44
N PRO A 354 -1.38 20.63 -3.69
CA PRO A 354 -0.48 21.20 -4.70
C PRO A 354 -1.10 21.15 -6.11
N ASP A 355 -0.84 22.19 -6.90
CA ASP A 355 -1.26 22.24 -8.31
C ASP A 355 -0.49 21.26 -9.20
N GLU A 356 0.73 20.91 -8.83
CA GLU A 356 1.59 19.96 -9.53
C GLU A 356 1.01 18.56 -9.52
N ASP A 357 1.07 17.86 -10.66
CA ASP A 357 0.75 16.43 -10.77
C ASP A 357 2.04 15.60 -10.73
N PHE A 358 2.10 14.62 -9.87
CA PHE A 358 3.22 13.69 -9.77
C PHE A 358 2.91 12.37 -10.49
N ILE A 359 3.92 11.79 -11.14
CA ILE A 359 3.76 10.55 -11.92
C ILE A 359 3.21 9.38 -11.07
N TRP A 360 3.58 9.32 -9.80
CA TRP A 360 3.11 8.29 -8.86
C TRP A 360 1.64 8.43 -8.44
N GLN A 361 0.99 9.56 -8.78
CA GLN A 361 -0.46 9.78 -8.59
C GLN A 361 -1.29 9.24 -9.76
N ASP A 362 -0.69 8.56 -10.73
CA ASP A 362 -1.34 8.05 -11.94
C ASP A 362 -2.15 9.13 -12.69
N PRO A 363 -1.55 10.28 -13.03
CA PRO A 363 -2.27 11.40 -13.62
C PRO A 363 -2.91 11.02 -14.95
N VAL A 364 -4.16 11.43 -15.14
CA VAL A 364 -4.93 11.23 -16.37
C VAL A 364 -5.88 12.41 -16.56
N SER A 365 -5.87 13.01 -17.74
CA SER A 365 -6.86 14.02 -18.07
C SER A 365 -8.25 13.40 -18.22
N PRO A 366 -9.33 14.07 -17.77
CA PRO A 366 -10.69 13.58 -17.96
C PRO A 366 -11.01 13.33 -19.45
N GLY A 367 -11.70 12.22 -19.72
CA GLY A 367 -12.20 11.91 -21.07
C GLY A 367 -13.46 12.68 -21.42
N SER A 368 -13.82 12.64 -22.71
CA SER A 368 -15.08 13.21 -23.20
C SER A 368 -16.28 12.43 -22.65
N THR A 369 -17.35 13.15 -22.32
CA THR A 369 -18.67 12.57 -22.00
C THR A 369 -19.70 12.88 -23.09
N SER A 370 -19.30 13.58 -24.17
CA SER A 370 -20.18 14.17 -25.18
C SER A 370 -20.19 13.37 -26.49
N TYR A 371 -20.15 12.04 -26.43
CA TYR A 371 -20.25 11.16 -27.60
C TYR A 371 -21.49 10.27 -27.51
N ASP A 372 -21.92 9.71 -28.65
CA ASP A 372 -23.05 8.79 -28.71
C ASP A 372 -22.63 7.39 -28.24
N VAL A 373 -22.91 7.11 -26.97
CA VAL A 373 -22.61 5.80 -26.33
C VAL A 373 -23.37 4.66 -27.02
N GLY A 374 -24.61 4.91 -27.48
CA GLY A 374 -25.42 3.90 -28.17
C GLY A 374 -24.84 3.51 -29.53
N ALA A 375 -24.45 4.51 -30.33
CA ALA A 375 -23.81 4.27 -31.62
C ALA A 375 -22.49 3.52 -31.49
N LEU A 376 -21.62 3.91 -30.52
CA LEU A 376 -20.37 3.22 -30.24
C LEU A 376 -20.61 1.77 -29.78
N LYS A 377 -21.58 1.54 -28.89
CA LYS A 377 -21.95 0.20 -28.42
C LYS A 377 -22.36 -0.72 -29.57
N GLU A 378 -23.21 -0.24 -30.49
CA GLU A 378 -23.63 -1.04 -31.65
C GLU A 378 -22.48 -1.29 -32.64
N ALA A 379 -21.57 -0.34 -32.82
CA ALA A 379 -20.35 -0.54 -33.59
C ALA A 379 -19.45 -1.63 -32.99
N ILE A 380 -19.29 -1.63 -31.65
CA ILE A 380 -18.54 -2.66 -30.90
C ILE A 380 -19.20 -4.04 -31.08
N LYS A 381 -20.54 -4.16 -30.90
CA LYS A 381 -21.25 -5.44 -31.08
C LYS A 381 -21.10 -6.00 -32.50
N SER A 382 -20.98 -5.12 -33.50
CA SER A 382 -20.83 -5.46 -34.91
C SER A 382 -19.39 -5.68 -35.36
N SER A 383 -18.42 -5.52 -34.46
CA SER A 383 -16.98 -5.52 -34.77
C SER A 383 -16.39 -6.88 -35.12
N GLY A 384 -17.08 -7.97 -34.81
CA GLY A 384 -16.61 -9.35 -34.98
C GLY A 384 -15.70 -9.84 -33.85
N LEU A 385 -15.49 -9.07 -32.79
CA LEU A 385 -14.84 -9.55 -31.57
C LEU A 385 -15.76 -10.52 -30.83
N SER A 386 -15.20 -11.58 -30.26
CA SER A 386 -15.97 -12.54 -29.45
C SER A 386 -16.28 -11.95 -28.06
N ILE A 387 -17.32 -12.50 -27.42
CA ILE A 387 -17.69 -12.17 -26.04
C ILE A 387 -16.49 -12.35 -25.11
N ALA A 388 -15.79 -13.47 -25.18
CA ALA A 388 -14.63 -13.76 -24.34
C ALA A 388 -13.50 -12.74 -24.53
N GLU A 389 -13.16 -12.35 -25.77
CA GLU A 389 -12.12 -11.36 -26.06
C GLU A 389 -12.46 -9.99 -25.45
N MET A 390 -13.70 -9.54 -25.58
CA MET A 390 -14.15 -8.25 -25.03
C MET A 390 -14.20 -8.25 -23.50
N VAL A 391 -14.76 -9.29 -22.88
CA VAL A 391 -14.84 -9.43 -21.42
C VAL A 391 -13.45 -9.53 -20.81
N GLU A 392 -12.57 -10.37 -21.39
CA GLU A 392 -11.22 -10.57 -20.86
C GLU A 392 -10.37 -9.30 -20.95
N THR A 393 -10.45 -8.55 -22.05
CA THR A 393 -9.73 -7.28 -22.20
C THR A 393 -10.23 -6.22 -21.23
N ALA A 394 -11.54 -6.09 -21.09
CA ALA A 394 -12.13 -5.15 -20.14
C ALA A 394 -11.76 -5.50 -18.68
N TRP A 395 -11.82 -6.79 -18.34
CA TRP A 395 -11.36 -7.27 -17.02
C TRP A 395 -9.86 -7.01 -16.81
N ALA A 396 -9.01 -7.32 -17.77
CA ALA A 396 -7.58 -7.10 -17.69
C ALA A 396 -7.22 -5.62 -17.44
N SER A 397 -7.94 -4.71 -18.10
CA SER A 397 -7.79 -3.27 -17.91
C SER A 397 -8.24 -2.83 -16.51
N ALA A 398 -9.41 -3.31 -16.05
CA ALA A 398 -10.03 -2.87 -14.80
C ALA A 398 -9.43 -3.53 -13.56
N SER A 399 -9.03 -4.80 -13.64
CA SER A 399 -8.61 -5.61 -12.49
C SER A 399 -7.21 -5.28 -11.95
N THR A 400 -6.48 -4.36 -12.57
CA THR A 400 -5.27 -3.78 -11.97
C THR A 400 -5.59 -2.86 -10.80
N PHE A 401 -6.85 -2.42 -10.65
CA PHE A 401 -7.24 -1.58 -9.53
C PHE A 401 -6.96 -2.24 -8.17
N ARG A 402 -6.42 -1.45 -7.24
CA ARG A 402 -6.20 -1.81 -5.85
C ARG A 402 -6.95 -0.83 -4.94
N GLY A 403 -7.87 -1.35 -4.14
CA GLY A 403 -8.63 -0.55 -3.16
C GLY A 403 -7.77 -0.09 -1.99
N SER A 404 -6.60 -0.70 -1.80
CA SER A 404 -5.64 -0.38 -0.74
C SER A 404 -4.99 1.00 -0.93
N ASP A 405 -4.60 1.35 -2.16
CA ASP A 405 -3.96 2.63 -2.49
C ASP A 405 -4.68 3.40 -3.61
N ASN A 406 -5.80 2.89 -4.08
CA ASN A 406 -6.62 3.48 -5.15
C ASN A 406 -5.88 3.68 -6.49
N ARG A 407 -4.85 2.90 -6.76
CA ARG A 407 -4.07 2.90 -8.00
C ARG A 407 -4.58 1.85 -8.99
N GLY A 408 -4.16 1.97 -10.24
CA GLY A 408 -4.54 1.04 -11.31
C GLY A 408 -5.96 1.28 -11.82
N GLY A 409 -6.56 0.23 -12.42
CA GLY A 409 -7.90 0.26 -12.98
C GLY A 409 -7.98 0.72 -14.42
N ALA A 410 -9.21 0.79 -14.94
CA ALA A 410 -9.47 1.04 -16.35
C ALA A 410 -9.19 2.48 -16.80
N ASN A 411 -9.17 3.45 -15.87
CA ASN A 411 -8.90 4.85 -16.23
C ASN A 411 -7.44 4.99 -16.71
N GLY A 412 -7.26 5.68 -17.82
CA GLY A 412 -5.95 5.82 -18.47
C GLY A 412 -5.70 4.80 -19.59
N ALA A 413 -6.49 3.75 -19.71
CA ALA A 413 -6.27 2.67 -20.69
C ALA A 413 -4.81 2.19 -20.74
N ARG A 414 -4.13 2.12 -19.58
CA ARG A 414 -2.70 1.77 -19.52
C ARG A 414 -2.38 0.36 -20.00
N ILE A 415 -3.41 -0.47 -20.16
CA ILE A 415 -3.28 -1.79 -20.79
C ILE A 415 -2.71 -1.73 -22.23
N ARG A 416 -2.84 -0.61 -22.95
CA ARG A 416 -2.24 -0.37 -24.27
C ARG A 416 -0.78 0.09 -24.23
N LEU A 417 -0.26 0.43 -23.04
CA LEU A 417 1.08 0.96 -22.81
C LEU A 417 1.98 -0.06 -22.10
N ALA A 418 3.28 0.13 -22.23
CA ALA A 418 4.23 -0.64 -21.41
C ALA A 418 4.09 -0.24 -19.91
N PRO A 419 4.27 -1.19 -18.97
CA PRO A 419 4.56 -2.61 -19.22
C PRO A 419 3.31 -3.48 -19.44
N GLN A 420 2.10 -2.97 -19.23
CA GLN A 420 0.86 -3.78 -19.17
C GLN A 420 0.54 -4.50 -20.49
N LYS A 421 0.81 -3.87 -21.64
CA LYS A 421 0.56 -4.49 -22.96
C LYS A 421 1.34 -5.78 -23.20
N ASP A 422 2.49 -5.92 -22.52
CA ASP A 422 3.43 -7.02 -22.71
C ASP A 422 3.30 -8.12 -21.64
N TRP A 423 2.43 -7.93 -20.64
CA TRP A 423 2.21 -8.93 -19.60
C TRP A 423 1.60 -10.21 -20.17
N GLU A 424 2.20 -11.36 -19.83
CA GLU A 424 1.73 -12.68 -20.28
C GLU A 424 0.23 -12.90 -19.96
N GLY A 425 -0.21 -12.54 -18.74
CA GLY A 425 -1.58 -12.66 -18.30
C GLY A 425 -2.59 -11.81 -19.10
N ASN A 426 -2.12 -10.86 -19.89
CA ASN A 426 -2.96 -10.03 -20.78
C ASN A 426 -3.01 -10.58 -22.22
N LYS A 427 -2.33 -11.72 -22.51
CA LYS A 427 -2.30 -12.34 -23.83
C LYS A 427 -1.95 -11.35 -24.95
N PRO A 428 -0.70 -10.88 -25.08
CA PRO A 428 -0.31 -9.76 -25.93
C PRO A 428 -0.82 -9.83 -27.37
N ALA A 429 -0.86 -11.01 -27.98
CA ALA A 429 -1.37 -11.19 -29.34
C ALA A 429 -2.89 -10.96 -29.44
N GLN A 430 -3.68 -11.48 -28.49
CA GLN A 430 -5.12 -11.24 -28.41
C GLN A 430 -5.41 -9.77 -28.09
N LEU A 431 -4.69 -9.21 -27.13
CA LEU A 431 -4.82 -7.81 -26.75
C LEU A 431 -4.55 -6.88 -27.94
N SER A 432 -3.49 -7.11 -28.70
CA SER A 432 -3.17 -6.35 -29.92
C SER A 432 -4.28 -6.44 -30.97
N LYS A 433 -4.87 -7.63 -31.17
CA LYS A 433 -6.05 -7.80 -32.04
C LYS A 433 -7.23 -6.96 -31.57
N VAL A 434 -7.55 -7.03 -30.28
CA VAL A 434 -8.71 -6.31 -29.71
C VAL A 434 -8.51 -4.80 -29.76
N LEU A 435 -7.33 -4.29 -29.37
CA LEU A 435 -6.99 -2.88 -29.45
C LEU A 435 -7.00 -2.37 -30.90
N GLY A 436 -6.50 -3.16 -31.86
CA GLY A 436 -6.55 -2.82 -33.28
C GLY A 436 -7.96 -2.61 -33.82
N VAL A 437 -8.99 -3.12 -33.13
CA VAL A 437 -10.41 -2.88 -33.44
C VAL A 437 -10.97 -1.74 -32.61
N LEU A 438 -10.70 -1.69 -31.31
CA LEU A 438 -11.32 -0.73 -30.39
C LEU A 438 -10.76 0.70 -30.52
N GLU A 439 -9.45 0.87 -30.78
CA GLU A 439 -8.83 2.19 -30.93
C GLU A 439 -9.42 3.00 -32.11
N PRO A 440 -9.56 2.44 -33.34
CA PRO A 440 -10.24 3.14 -34.42
C PRO A 440 -11.71 3.46 -34.15
N LEU A 441 -12.41 2.58 -33.40
CA LEU A 441 -13.79 2.85 -33.00
C LEU A 441 -13.86 4.01 -32.00
N ALA A 442 -12.95 4.06 -31.03
CA ALA A 442 -12.83 5.17 -30.09
C ALA A 442 -12.63 6.49 -30.83
N GLU A 443 -11.64 6.56 -31.72
CA GLU A 443 -11.33 7.75 -32.51
C GLU A 443 -12.52 8.21 -33.37
N SER A 444 -13.16 7.31 -34.10
CA SER A 444 -14.27 7.65 -35.00
C SER A 444 -15.53 8.14 -34.28
N HIS A 445 -15.71 7.80 -33.00
CA HIS A 445 -16.86 8.22 -32.18
C HIS A 445 -16.52 9.34 -31.19
N GLY A 446 -15.24 9.79 -31.14
CA GLY A 446 -14.79 10.82 -30.19
C GLY A 446 -14.79 10.37 -28.73
N ALA A 447 -14.67 9.07 -28.49
CA ALA A 447 -14.55 8.46 -27.18
C ALA A 447 -13.08 8.20 -26.81
N SER A 448 -12.77 8.05 -25.52
CA SER A 448 -11.46 7.54 -25.11
C SER A 448 -11.35 6.03 -25.34
N VAL A 449 -10.12 5.54 -25.49
CA VAL A 449 -9.85 4.09 -25.55
C VAL A 449 -10.26 3.42 -24.23
N ALA A 450 -10.05 4.08 -23.10
CA ALA A 450 -10.45 3.61 -21.78
C ALA A 450 -11.96 3.35 -21.70
N ASP A 451 -12.78 4.30 -22.13
CA ASP A 451 -14.24 4.14 -22.18
C ASP A 451 -14.67 3.07 -23.18
N THR A 452 -14.01 2.99 -24.32
CA THR A 452 -14.32 2.02 -25.38
C THR A 452 -14.03 0.58 -24.92
N ILE A 453 -12.93 0.34 -24.20
CA ILE A 453 -12.60 -0.97 -23.60
C ILE A 453 -13.68 -1.38 -22.57
N VAL A 454 -14.05 -0.47 -21.67
CA VAL A 454 -15.07 -0.76 -20.63
C VAL A 454 -16.43 -0.98 -21.27
N LEU A 455 -16.80 -0.19 -22.28
CA LEU A 455 -18.06 -0.34 -23.02
C LEU A 455 -18.09 -1.66 -23.79
N ALA A 456 -16.95 -2.13 -24.34
CA ALA A 456 -16.86 -3.43 -25.00
C ALA A 456 -17.15 -4.58 -24.02
N GLY A 457 -16.65 -4.53 -22.80
CA GLY A 457 -17.02 -5.48 -21.74
C GLY A 457 -18.52 -5.46 -21.42
N CYS A 458 -19.12 -4.26 -21.29
CA CYS A 458 -20.57 -4.12 -21.08
C CYS A 458 -21.38 -4.69 -22.26
N ALA A 459 -20.99 -4.34 -23.50
CA ALA A 459 -21.66 -4.84 -24.72
C ALA A 459 -21.60 -6.37 -24.83
N ALA A 460 -20.47 -6.97 -24.48
CA ALA A 460 -20.32 -8.42 -24.47
C ALA A 460 -21.23 -9.12 -23.45
N ILE A 461 -21.36 -8.54 -22.25
CA ILE A 461 -22.27 -9.05 -21.21
C ILE A 461 -23.72 -8.91 -21.68
N GLU A 462 -24.11 -7.81 -22.33
CA GLU A 462 -25.44 -7.65 -22.94
C GLU A 462 -25.69 -8.70 -24.02
N MET A 463 -24.71 -8.99 -24.89
CA MET A 463 -24.82 -10.03 -25.91
C MET A 463 -25.03 -11.41 -25.29
N ALA A 464 -24.36 -11.68 -24.16
CA ALA A 464 -24.41 -12.97 -23.47
C ALA A 464 -25.67 -13.18 -22.62
N SER A 465 -26.24 -12.11 -22.06
CA SER A 465 -27.35 -12.16 -21.11
C SER A 465 -28.69 -11.71 -21.68
N GLY A 466 -28.68 -10.89 -22.72
CA GLY A 466 -29.87 -10.17 -23.21
C GLY A 466 -30.36 -9.04 -22.29
N VAL A 467 -29.58 -8.69 -21.24
CA VAL A 467 -29.93 -7.66 -20.25
C VAL A 467 -29.03 -6.44 -20.42
N ASP A 468 -29.61 -5.22 -20.40
CA ASP A 468 -28.83 -3.97 -20.52
C ASP A 468 -27.86 -3.79 -19.35
N VAL A 469 -26.62 -3.39 -19.65
CA VAL A 469 -25.56 -3.15 -18.67
C VAL A 469 -25.29 -1.65 -18.56
N PRO A 470 -25.59 -1.01 -17.42
CA PRO A 470 -25.35 0.41 -17.24
C PRO A 470 -23.88 0.79 -17.40
N PHE A 471 -23.63 1.85 -18.18
CA PHE A 471 -22.30 2.39 -18.45
C PHE A 471 -22.25 3.90 -18.12
N SER A 472 -21.11 4.36 -17.65
CA SER A 472 -20.85 5.79 -17.41
C SER A 472 -19.56 6.21 -18.13
N PRO A 473 -19.63 7.18 -19.06
CA PRO A 473 -18.48 7.71 -19.79
C PRO A 473 -17.63 8.66 -18.94
N GLY A 474 -16.45 9.04 -19.45
CA GLY A 474 -15.61 10.09 -18.89
C GLY A 474 -14.22 9.65 -18.43
N ARG A 475 -13.84 8.39 -18.67
CA ARG A 475 -12.45 7.95 -18.49
C ARG A 475 -11.58 8.58 -19.56
N GLY A 476 -10.36 8.98 -19.16
CA GLY A 476 -9.35 9.49 -20.09
C GLY A 476 -8.33 8.45 -20.47
N ASP A 477 -7.47 8.80 -21.41
CA ASP A 477 -6.34 7.97 -21.85
C ASP A 477 -5.03 8.58 -21.35
N ALA A 478 -4.21 7.77 -20.67
CA ALA A 478 -2.89 8.18 -20.25
C ALA A 478 -1.88 8.12 -21.41
N THR A 479 -0.85 8.95 -21.33
CA THR A 479 0.34 8.86 -22.19
C THR A 479 1.43 7.99 -21.53
N GLU A 480 2.52 7.71 -22.26
CA GLU A 480 3.69 7.03 -21.69
C GLU A 480 4.33 7.89 -20.59
N GLU A 481 4.40 9.22 -20.79
CA GLU A 481 4.95 10.16 -19.80
C GLU A 481 4.09 10.27 -18.52
N GLN A 482 2.81 9.96 -18.61
CA GLN A 482 1.88 9.90 -17.47
C GLN A 482 1.84 8.53 -16.80
N THR A 483 2.70 7.60 -17.23
CA THR A 483 2.71 6.21 -16.73
C THR A 483 4.03 5.92 -16.03
N ASP A 484 3.97 5.72 -14.71
CA ASP A 484 5.09 5.25 -13.92
C ASP A 484 5.35 3.76 -14.19
N ALA A 485 6.01 3.47 -15.32
CA ALA A 485 6.22 2.11 -15.82
C ALA A 485 6.96 1.22 -14.80
N ALA A 486 7.86 1.79 -14.01
CA ALA A 486 8.61 1.06 -12.99
C ALA A 486 7.69 0.58 -11.87
N SER A 487 6.82 1.45 -11.34
CA SER A 487 5.88 1.07 -10.28
C SER A 487 4.75 0.18 -10.80
N PHE A 488 4.34 0.32 -12.07
CA PHE A 488 3.35 -0.56 -12.67
C PHE A 488 3.81 -2.02 -12.81
N SER A 489 5.11 -2.31 -12.73
CA SER A 489 5.60 -3.70 -12.67
C SER A 489 5.03 -4.51 -11.50
N TYR A 490 4.75 -3.85 -10.38
CA TYR A 490 4.12 -4.48 -9.20
C TYR A 490 2.64 -4.85 -9.40
N PHE A 491 2.00 -4.35 -10.45
CA PHE A 491 0.60 -4.67 -10.80
C PHE A 491 0.49 -5.87 -11.74
N GLU A 492 1.60 -6.43 -12.22
CA GLU A 492 1.56 -7.62 -13.08
C GLU A 492 0.89 -8.78 -12.34
N PRO A 493 -0.20 -9.34 -12.90
CA PRO A 493 -0.86 -10.46 -12.25
C PRO A 493 0.01 -11.72 -12.36
N VAL A 494 0.50 -12.20 -11.24
CA VAL A 494 1.18 -13.51 -11.15
C VAL A 494 0.16 -14.64 -11.11
N ALA A 495 -1.07 -14.32 -10.78
CA ALA A 495 -2.23 -15.19 -10.80
C ALA A 495 -3.50 -14.36 -11.01
N CYS A 496 -4.50 -14.92 -11.68
CA CYS A 496 -5.82 -14.33 -11.82
C CYS A 496 -6.88 -15.44 -11.90
N GLY A 497 -7.48 -15.80 -10.77
CA GLY A 497 -8.51 -16.83 -10.70
C GLY A 497 -9.73 -16.51 -11.55
N PHE A 498 -10.06 -15.24 -11.72
CA PHE A 498 -11.15 -14.77 -12.58
C PHE A 498 -10.94 -15.14 -14.06
N ARG A 499 -9.69 -15.11 -14.53
CA ARG A 499 -9.29 -15.50 -15.91
C ARG A 499 -8.67 -16.88 -16.00
N ASN A 500 -8.67 -17.66 -14.92
CA ASN A 500 -8.01 -18.98 -14.84
C ASN A 500 -6.52 -18.94 -15.24
N TYR A 501 -5.81 -17.86 -14.89
CA TYR A 501 -4.39 -17.64 -15.18
C TYR A 501 -3.53 -17.91 -13.95
N LEU A 502 -2.46 -18.66 -14.12
CA LEU A 502 -1.45 -18.92 -13.11
C LEU A 502 -0.06 -18.95 -13.74
N LYS A 503 0.81 -18.03 -13.31
CA LYS A 503 2.23 -18.06 -13.64
C LYS A 503 2.89 -19.24 -12.92
N GLN A 504 3.87 -19.89 -13.54
CA GLN A 504 4.51 -21.06 -12.96
C GLN A 504 5.36 -20.72 -11.72
N ASN A 505 5.50 -21.68 -10.80
CA ASN A 505 6.37 -21.64 -9.62
C ASN A 505 5.98 -20.55 -8.58
N TYR A 506 4.74 -20.64 -8.09
CA TYR A 506 4.27 -19.77 -7.03
C TYR A 506 4.24 -20.50 -5.67
N ALA A 507 4.69 -19.82 -4.58
CA ALA A 507 4.72 -20.39 -3.24
C ALA A 507 3.34 -20.37 -2.56
N VAL A 508 2.47 -19.41 -2.94
CA VAL A 508 1.12 -19.26 -2.39
C VAL A 508 0.11 -20.05 -3.21
N MET A 509 -0.91 -20.61 -2.58
CA MET A 509 -1.94 -21.38 -3.27
C MET A 509 -2.78 -20.50 -4.21
N PRO A 510 -3.15 -21.00 -5.41
CA PRO A 510 -3.90 -20.22 -6.39
C PRO A 510 -5.20 -19.62 -5.86
N GLU A 511 -5.96 -20.37 -5.09
CA GLU A 511 -7.23 -19.91 -4.50
C GLU A 511 -7.04 -18.78 -3.47
N GLU A 512 -5.93 -18.75 -2.74
CA GLU A 512 -5.57 -17.68 -1.81
C GLU A 512 -5.23 -16.39 -2.56
N MET A 513 -4.50 -16.50 -3.68
CA MET A 513 -4.23 -15.35 -4.57
C MET A 513 -5.50 -14.81 -5.25
N MET A 514 -6.49 -15.67 -5.53
CA MET A 514 -7.78 -15.24 -6.05
C MET A 514 -8.57 -14.46 -4.97
N LEU A 515 -8.53 -14.93 -3.72
CA LEU A 515 -9.15 -14.24 -2.59
C LEU A 515 -8.50 -12.88 -2.34
N ASP A 516 -7.16 -12.83 -2.31
CA ASP A 516 -6.41 -11.57 -2.17
C ASP A 516 -6.79 -10.56 -3.26
N LYS A 517 -6.89 -11.02 -4.51
CA LYS A 517 -7.34 -10.16 -5.62
C LYS A 517 -8.77 -9.67 -5.43
N ALA A 518 -9.66 -10.52 -4.96
CA ALA A 518 -11.04 -10.12 -4.65
C ALA A 518 -11.09 -9.04 -3.55
N GLN A 519 -10.27 -9.19 -2.52
CA GLN A 519 -10.13 -8.19 -1.43
C GLN A 519 -9.60 -6.86 -1.94
N LEU A 520 -8.54 -6.86 -2.76
CA LEU A 520 -8.00 -5.64 -3.39
C LEU A 520 -9.03 -4.92 -4.28
N LEU A 521 -9.91 -5.68 -4.96
CA LEU A 521 -11.02 -5.13 -5.73
C LEU A 521 -12.24 -4.74 -4.87
N GLY A 522 -12.19 -5.00 -3.56
CA GLY A 522 -13.29 -4.75 -2.63
C GLY A 522 -14.51 -5.65 -2.85
N LEU A 523 -14.32 -6.84 -3.41
CA LEU A 523 -15.38 -7.80 -3.68
C LEU A 523 -15.68 -8.67 -2.46
N SER A 524 -16.96 -8.91 -2.20
CA SER A 524 -17.41 -9.91 -1.25
C SER A 524 -17.34 -11.33 -1.84
N ALA A 525 -17.45 -12.36 -1.00
CA ALA A 525 -17.45 -13.74 -1.46
C ALA A 525 -18.56 -14.05 -2.49
N PRO A 526 -19.82 -13.57 -2.35
CA PRO A 526 -20.83 -13.69 -3.41
C PRO A 526 -20.44 -12.99 -4.71
N GLU A 527 -19.89 -11.76 -4.66
CA GLU A 527 -19.47 -11.02 -5.84
C GLU A 527 -18.29 -11.73 -6.56
N MET A 528 -17.32 -12.23 -5.83
CA MET A 528 -16.25 -13.07 -6.38
C MET A 528 -16.81 -14.33 -7.06
N THR A 529 -17.75 -15.01 -6.40
CA THR A 529 -18.36 -16.27 -6.90
C THR A 529 -19.11 -16.05 -8.22
N VAL A 530 -19.96 -15.03 -8.30
CA VAL A 530 -20.71 -14.77 -9.54
C VAL A 530 -19.81 -14.34 -10.68
N LEU A 531 -18.77 -13.53 -10.41
CA LEU A 531 -17.82 -13.10 -11.44
C LEU A 531 -17.02 -14.27 -12.01
N VAL A 532 -16.48 -15.14 -11.16
CA VAL A 532 -15.75 -16.32 -11.64
C VAL A 532 -16.67 -17.23 -12.44
N GLY A 533 -17.86 -17.58 -11.91
CA GLY A 533 -18.80 -18.46 -12.60
C GLY A 533 -19.29 -17.90 -13.94
N GLY A 534 -19.63 -16.61 -13.99
CA GLY A 534 -20.10 -15.97 -15.22
C GLY A 534 -18.99 -15.81 -16.27
N MET A 535 -17.78 -15.47 -15.84
CA MET A 535 -16.64 -15.40 -16.76
C MET A 535 -16.33 -16.77 -17.37
N ARG A 536 -16.42 -17.86 -16.58
CA ARG A 536 -16.31 -19.22 -17.11
C ARG A 536 -17.41 -19.56 -18.11
N ALA A 537 -18.66 -19.20 -17.79
CA ALA A 537 -19.78 -19.42 -18.69
C ALA A 537 -19.61 -18.67 -20.03
N MET A 538 -19.01 -17.47 -20.01
CA MET A 538 -18.70 -16.68 -21.20
C MET A 538 -17.37 -17.08 -21.88
N GLY A 539 -16.74 -18.20 -21.49
CA GLY A 539 -15.55 -18.73 -22.13
C GLY A 539 -14.24 -18.02 -21.78
N VAL A 540 -14.22 -17.21 -20.71
CA VAL A 540 -12.99 -16.54 -20.26
C VAL A 540 -12.12 -17.53 -19.50
N SER A 541 -11.04 -17.98 -20.13
CA SER A 541 -10.01 -18.81 -19.53
C SER A 541 -8.68 -18.59 -20.24
N SER A 542 -7.58 -18.54 -19.49
CA SER A 542 -6.23 -18.35 -20.07
C SER A 542 -5.62 -19.61 -20.65
N ASP A 543 -6.14 -20.75 -20.28
CA ASP A 543 -5.84 -22.01 -20.94
C ASP A 543 -7.15 -22.80 -21.18
N GLU A 544 -7.06 -23.89 -21.94
CA GLU A 544 -8.23 -24.70 -22.31
C GLU A 544 -8.86 -25.43 -21.11
N ARG A 545 -8.25 -25.37 -19.93
CA ARG A 545 -8.80 -25.96 -18.70
C ARG A 545 -9.92 -25.07 -18.14
N GLY A 546 -10.96 -25.71 -17.60
CA GLY A 546 -12.07 -24.97 -17.02
C GLY A 546 -12.98 -24.31 -18.06
N MET A 547 -13.07 -24.86 -19.26
CA MET A 547 -14.08 -24.52 -20.25
C MET A 547 -15.40 -25.17 -19.82
N TRP A 548 -16.37 -24.37 -19.40
CA TRP A 548 -17.62 -24.84 -18.80
C TRP A 548 -18.84 -24.64 -19.68
N SER A 549 -18.71 -23.89 -20.78
CA SER A 549 -19.73 -23.66 -21.78
C SER A 549 -19.13 -23.37 -23.16
N ASP A 550 -19.96 -23.09 -24.15
CA ASP A 550 -19.54 -22.66 -25.49
C ASP A 550 -19.04 -21.20 -25.55
N GLY A 551 -19.08 -20.47 -24.41
CA GLY A 551 -18.60 -19.10 -24.30
C GLY A 551 -19.55 -18.02 -24.86
N THR A 552 -20.81 -18.36 -25.16
CA THR A 552 -21.77 -17.45 -25.80
C THR A 552 -22.86 -16.96 -24.86
N SER A 553 -22.99 -17.51 -23.66
CA SER A 553 -24.08 -17.20 -22.71
C SER A 553 -23.54 -16.84 -21.33
N LEU A 554 -24.24 -15.90 -20.67
CA LEU A 554 -24.09 -15.67 -19.25
C LEU A 554 -25.17 -16.46 -18.51
N ASP A 555 -24.82 -17.67 -18.05
CA ASP A 555 -25.75 -18.61 -17.44
C ASP A 555 -25.14 -19.33 -16.22
N THR A 556 -25.94 -20.17 -15.58
CA THR A 556 -25.59 -20.90 -14.35
C THR A 556 -24.87 -22.23 -14.59
N SER A 557 -24.47 -22.50 -15.82
CA SER A 557 -23.85 -23.79 -16.24
C SER A 557 -22.60 -24.14 -15.41
N PHE A 558 -21.79 -23.14 -15.04
CA PHE A 558 -20.62 -23.34 -14.18
C PHE A 558 -21.02 -24.01 -12.85
N PHE A 559 -22.01 -23.45 -12.14
CA PHE A 559 -22.40 -23.94 -10.81
C PHE A 559 -23.08 -25.30 -10.89
N ARG A 560 -23.98 -25.50 -11.87
CA ARG A 560 -24.67 -26.80 -12.08
C ARG A 560 -23.68 -27.91 -12.36
N THR A 561 -22.70 -27.64 -13.21
CA THR A 561 -21.66 -28.61 -13.57
C THR A 561 -20.69 -28.90 -12.42
N LEU A 562 -20.29 -27.85 -11.68
CA LEU A 562 -19.42 -27.97 -10.51
C LEU A 562 -20.03 -28.89 -9.44
N LEU A 563 -21.34 -28.78 -9.24
CA LEU A 563 -22.08 -29.53 -8.22
C LEU A 563 -22.69 -30.83 -8.72
N ASP A 564 -22.44 -31.21 -9.98
CA ASP A 564 -22.93 -32.48 -10.56
C ASP A 564 -22.27 -33.69 -9.89
N MET A 565 -23.07 -34.50 -9.22
CA MET A 565 -22.63 -35.71 -8.52
C MET A 565 -22.38 -36.91 -9.45
N ASN A 566 -22.75 -36.82 -10.74
CA ASN A 566 -22.46 -37.87 -11.73
C ASN A 566 -20.98 -37.89 -12.17
N VAL A 567 -20.23 -36.88 -11.83
CA VAL A 567 -18.78 -36.83 -12.12
C VAL A 567 -17.93 -37.04 -10.88
N ALA A 568 -16.73 -37.55 -11.09
CA ALA A 568 -15.67 -37.66 -10.09
C ALA A 568 -14.45 -36.90 -10.55
N TRP A 569 -13.89 -36.07 -9.69
CA TRP A 569 -12.69 -35.28 -9.97
C TRP A 569 -11.43 -36.04 -9.55
N THR A 570 -10.41 -36.05 -10.40
CA THR A 570 -9.11 -36.65 -10.14
C THR A 570 -8.02 -35.62 -10.45
N PRO A 571 -7.06 -35.38 -9.55
CA PRO A 571 -5.95 -34.48 -9.83
C PRO A 571 -5.08 -35.02 -10.96
N THR A 572 -4.69 -34.17 -11.90
CA THR A 572 -3.78 -34.46 -13.02
C THR A 572 -2.50 -33.61 -12.98
N GLY A 573 -2.41 -32.68 -12.03
CA GLY A 573 -1.28 -31.80 -11.76
C GLY A 573 -1.54 -30.94 -10.54
N SER A 574 -0.62 -30.05 -10.20
CA SER A 574 -0.73 -29.18 -9.02
C SER A 574 -1.92 -28.21 -9.09
N ASN A 575 -2.30 -27.77 -10.29
CA ASN A 575 -3.44 -26.86 -10.53
C ASN A 575 -4.38 -27.41 -11.62
N SER A 576 -4.46 -28.72 -11.78
CA SER A 576 -5.20 -29.35 -12.88
C SER A 576 -5.93 -30.59 -12.42
N TYR A 577 -7.19 -30.70 -12.84
CA TYR A 577 -8.09 -31.79 -12.48
C TYR A 577 -8.85 -32.28 -13.70
N GLN A 578 -9.15 -33.59 -13.74
CA GLN A 578 -9.96 -34.27 -14.74
C GLN A 578 -11.25 -34.78 -14.10
N ALA A 579 -12.39 -34.37 -14.66
CA ALA A 579 -13.68 -34.97 -14.32
C ALA A 579 -13.94 -36.21 -15.17
N LYS A 580 -14.39 -37.28 -14.52
CA LYS A 580 -14.83 -38.52 -15.13
C LYS A 580 -16.27 -38.82 -14.79
N ASP A 581 -17.05 -39.20 -15.77
CA ASP A 581 -18.39 -39.75 -15.56
C ASP A 581 -18.31 -41.02 -14.71
N ARG A 582 -19.08 -41.07 -13.62
CA ARG A 582 -19.01 -42.16 -12.64
C ARG A 582 -19.52 -43.50 -13.17
N ALA A 583 -20.45 -43.49 -14.14
CA ALA A 583 -21.04 -44.70 -14.70
C ALA A 583 -20.18 -45.30 -15.82
N THR A 584 -19.60 -44.47 -16.66
CA THR A 584 -18.87 -44.89 -17.85
C THR A 584 -17.34 -44.83 -17.71
N GLY A 585 -16.83 -44.05 -16.79
CA GLY A 585 -15.40 -43.75 -16.63
C GLY A 585 -14.84 -42.81 -17.71
N ALA A 586 -15.68 -42.30 -18.63
CA ALA A 586 -15.26 -41.40 -19.70
C ALA A 586 -14.83 -40.03 -19.13
N ASP A 587 -13.80 -39.44 -19.77
CA ASP A 587 -13.40 -38.08 -19.49
C ASP A 587 -14.46 -37.10 -19.97
N VAL A 588 -14.88 -36.16 -19.07
CA VAL A 588 -15.98 -35.21 -19.32
C VAL A 588 -15.42 -33.80 -19.55
N ARG A 589 -14.59 -33.32 -18.62
CA ARG A 589 -14.04 -31.94 -18.62
C ARG A 589 -12.84 -31.80 -17.72
N THR A 590 -12.17 -30.67 -17.81
CA THR A 590 -11.07 -30.28 -16.93
C THR A 590 -11.46 -29.12 -16.03
N ALA A 591 -10.73 -28.94 -14.93
CA ALA A 591 -10.86 -27.79 -14.02
C ALA A 591 -9.51 -27.42 -13.43
N SER A 592 -9.43 -26.19 -12.92
CA SER A 592 -8.34 -25.71 -12.07
C SER A 592 -8.72 -25.73 -10.58
N ARG A 593 -7.76 -25.42 -9.70
CA ARG A 593 -8.05 -25.18 -8.28
C ARG A 593 -8.99 -23.99 -8.08
N TYR A 594 -8.86 -22.94 -8.91
CA TYR A 594 -9.80 -21.80 -8.92
C TYR A 594 -11.25 -22.21 -9.13
N ASP A 595 -11.49 -23.21 -9.94
CA ASP A 595 -12.84 -23.69 -10.21
C ASP A 595 -13.35 -24.56 -9.05
N LEU A 596 -12.54 -25.53 -8.61
CA LEU A 596 -12.99 -26.53 -7.65
C LEU A 596 -13.12 -25.99 -6.21
N VAL A 597 -12.48 -24.86 -5.88
CA VAL A 597 -12.64 -24.25 -4.54
C VAL A 597 -14.09 -23.88 -4.24
N PHE A 598 -14.86 -23.48 -5.27
CA PHE A 598 -16.28 -23.14 -5.13
C PHE A 598 -17.17 -24.34 -4.82
N GLY A 599 -16.67 -25.57 -5.04
CA GLY A 599 -17.35 -26.79 -4.64
C GLY A 599 -16.81 -27.42 -3.35
N SER A 600 -15.59 -27.06 -2.93
CA SER A 600 -14.88 -27.68 -1.81
C SER A 600 -14.89 -26.84 -0.53
N ASN A 601 -14.76 -25.51 -0.63
CA ASN A 601 -14.90 -24.62 0.52
C ASN A 601 -16.37 -24.49 0.92
N SER A 602 -16.72 -24.71 2.20
CA SER A 602 -18.10 -24.77 2.66
C SER A 602 -18.90 -23.48 2.44
N GLN A 603 -18.26 -22.32 2.61
CA GLN A 603 -18.91 -21.02 2.41
C GLN A 603 -19.13 -20.75 0.91
N LEU A 604 -18.10 -20.93 0.09
CA LEU A 604 -18.20 -20.74 -1.36
C LEU A 604 -19.16 -21.75 -2.00
N ARG A 605 -19.18 -22.99 -1.52
CA ARG A 605 -20.14 -24.01 -1.94
C ARG A 605 -21.58 -23.59 -1.64
N ALA A 606 -21.86 -23.11 -0.43
CA ALA A 606 -23.20 -22.64 -0.08
C ALA A 606 -23.69 -21.52 -1.02
N ILE A 607 -22.80 -20.61 -1.42
CA ILE A 607 -23.09 -19.55 -2.40
C ILE A 607 -23.32 -20.17 -3.79
N ALA A 608 -22.45 -21.09 -4.22
CA ALA A 608 -22.59 -21.78 -5.51
C ALA A 608 -23.92 -22.56 -5.61
N GLU A 609 -24.37 -23.19 -4.52
CA GLU A 609 -25.66 -23.89 -4.45
C GLU A 609 -26.86 -22.95 -4.67
N VAL A 610 -26.79 -21.68 -4.25
CA VAL A 610 -27.84 -20.69 -4.54
C VAL A 610 -27.95 -20.46 -6.05
N TYR A 611 -26.83 -20.29 -6.74
CA TYR A 611 -26.83 -20.03 -8.18
C TYR A 611 -27.06 -21.29 -9.04
N ALA A 612 -26.91 -22.47 -8.49
CA ALA A 612 -27.21 -23.72 -9.18
C ALA A 612 -28.71 -24.07 -9.18
N GLN A 613 -29.55 -23.38 -8.40
CA GLN A 613 -31.00 -23.60 -8.33
C GLN A 613 -31.67 -23.25 -9.66
N ASP A 614 -32.72 -24.00 -10.03
CA ASP A 614 -33.39 -23.88 -11.33
C ASP A 614 -34.10 -22.53 -11.56
N ASP A 615 -34.51 -21.87 -10.48
CA ASP A 615 -35.24 -20.59 -10.50
C ASP A 615 -34.36 -19.35 -10.23
N ASN A 616 -33.03 -19.53 -10.11
CA ASN A 616 -32.10 -18.44 -9.77
C ASN A 616 -31.28 -17.88 -10.94
N HIS A 617 -31.65 -18.18 -12.19
CA HIS A 617 -30.94 -17.64 -13.36
C HIS A 617 -30.97 -16.11 -13.40
N ASP A 618 -32.15 -15.50 -13.24
CA ASP A 618 -32.30 -14.02 -13.31
C ASP A 618 -31.57 -13.34 -12.15
N LYS A 619 -31.59 -13.96 -10.95
CA LYS A 619 -30.81 -13.49 -9.81
C LYS A 619 -29.31 -13.53 -10.11
N PHE A 620 -28.82 -14.62 -10.70
CA PHE A 620 -27.41 -14.76 -11.06
C PHE A 620 -26.96 -13.67 -12.04
N VAL A 621 -27.74 -13.42 -13.12
CA VAL A 621 -27.44 -12.38 -14.11
C VAL A 621 -27.42 -10.99 -13.46
N ALA A 622 -28.42 -10.68 -12.62
CA ALA A 622 -28.48 -9.40 -11.92
C ALA A 622 -27.30 -9.20 -10.97
N ASP A 623 -26.96 -10.21 -10.18
CA ASP A 623 -25.83 -10.17 -9.24
C ASP A 623 -24.49 -10.08 -9.98
N PHE A 624 -24.32 -10.77 -11.12
CA PHE A 624 -23.15 -10.67 -11.98
C PHE A 624 -22.96 -9.24 -12.49
N ILE A 625 -24.00 -8.63 -13.06
CA ILE A 625 -23.95 -7.25 -13.57
C ILE A 625 -23.62 -6.27 -12.43
N ALA A 626 -24.21 -6.46 -11.26
CA ALA A 626 -23.91 -5.63 -10.09
C ALA A 626 -22.44 -5.76 -9.66
N ALA A 627 -21.90 -6.97 -9.58
CA ALA A 627 -20.51 -7.25 -9.24
C ALA A 627 -19.52 -6.74 -10.31
N TRP A 628 -19.87 -6.90 -11.61
CA TRP A 628 -19.07 -6.37 -12.72
C TRP A 628 -18.89 -4.85 -12.63
N ARG A 629 -19.96 -4.13 -12.28
CA ARG A 629 -19.93 -2.68 -12.08
C ARG A 629 -19.20 -2.24 -10.81
N ALA A 630 -19.19 -3.09 -9.79
CA ALA A 630 -18.53 -2.80 -8.51
C ALA A 630 -17.00 -3.02 -8.56
N ALA A 631 -16.52 -3.94 -9.40
CA ALA A 631 -15.13 -4.36 -9.46
C ALA A 631 -14.11 -3.22 -9.73
N PRO A 632 -14.42 -2.17 -10.53
CA PRO A 632 -13.51 -1.04 -10.72
C PRO A 632 -13.88 0.21 -9.92
N ALA A 633 -14.90 0.18 -9.07
CA ALA A 633 -15.35 1.35 -8.33
C ALA A 633 -14.92 1.27 -6.86
N PRO A 634 -14.21 2.30 -6.33
CA PRO A 634 -13.91 2.35 -4.91
C PRO A 634 -15.24 2.32 -4.14
N LYS A 635 -15.44 1.28 -3.34
CA LYS A 635 -16.54 1.27 -2.36
C LYS A 635 -16.25 2.42 -1.40
N ARG A 636 -16.99 3.51 -1.50
CA ARG A 636 -17.06 4.52 -0.44
C ARG A 636 -17.41 3.74 0.82
N GLY A 637 -16.53 3.82 1.83
CA GLY A 637 -16.65 3.04 3.05
C GLY A 637 -18.09 3.03 3.56
N ARG A 638 -18.58 1.90 4.03
CA ARG A 638 -19.95 1.71 4.54
C ARG A 638 -20.34 2.68 5.67
N PHE A 639 -19.41 3.53 6.10
CA PHE A 639 -19.57 4.55 7.14
C PHE A 639 -19.12 5.95 6.69
N ALA A 640 -19.09 6.24 5.39
CA ALA A 640 -18.99 7.62 4.96
C ALA A 640 -20.24 8.35 5.45
N VAL A 641 -20.14 9.00 6.59
CA VAL A 641 -21.05 10.06 7.00
C VAL A 641 -21.08 11.03 5.83
N ARG A 642 -22.24 11.18 5.18
CA ARG A 642 -22.44 12.20 4.16
C ARG A 642 -22.04 13.53 4.80
N ALA A 643 -20.88 14.06 4.44
CA ALA A 643 -20.61 15.46 4.60
C ALA A 643 -21.65 16.17 3.72
N SER A 644 -22.74 16.57 4.32
CA SER A 644 -23.68 17.48 3.69
C SER A 644 -22.90 18.77 3.45
N ALA A 645 -22.60 19.04 2.18
CA ALA A 645 -22.19 20.36 1.76
C ALA A 645 -23.22 21.39 2.24
N ARG A 646 -22.87 22.12 3.28
CA ARG A 646 -23.38 23.44 3.60
C ARG A 646 -22.31 24.16 4.39
N ILE A 647 -21.53 24.91 3.71
CA ILE A 647 -21.19 26.30 4.05
C ILE A 647 -21.22 27.07 2.75
#